data_23a43470f8b73661322c4edd18416c36
#
_entry.id   23a43470f8b73661322c4edd18416c36
#
_cell.length_a   1.000
_cell.length_b   1.000
_cell.length_c   1.000
_cell.angle_alpha   90.00
_cell.angle_beta   90.00
_cell.angle_gamma   90.00
#
_symmetry.space_group_name_H-M   'P 1'
#
loop_
_entity.id
_entity.type
_entity.pdbx_description
1 polymer ?
#
loop_
_entity_poly.entity_id
_entity_poly.type
_entity_poly.pdbx_seq_one_letter_code
_entity_poly.pdbx_strand_id
1 'polypeptide(L)'
;MRLYKFNLSLIFSFSLFLGAVSTYSHAQDEVASFGLEEIVVTAQKREQNINDVGMTIDVATGDALKTAGVTDTFDIGKLVSGFSANMNYYGSPIYTIRGIGFQDTALASPQTVSVSIDQMPIPFAPMASGAILDVERVEVLKGPQGTLFGMNTTGGAINYIANKPTREFEGGFSIGAASFGEIDVSGYLSGPLSETLSARVAVRSITSDGHYYSYTENKGAGPNPMWASRGDNYTWDDEKGAKDFLNARLSLLWEPSESFTALLRIDNWSDGGDSPMPQYQASWARGPGEFPPLIQNYPLPPNDNRASDWGPCVNSKRTGNENNETGNLDVFGNPENLGNQNWNECTQNEKDNEYTAVSLRMDWDLGNNMTLTSLTSISDYDREEGLEADGTIYQNYEAHLLGEVESQFQELRLSGTFGQTGNWVIGTNYESTETKDDFLASFGYATVVPYTFFTVIPFGPTVTFNNQETDTTSFFGSVDFSVNDNWAVTLGARYTEQERESLMSNQDSGDGVNATFGNQIITYNQILSGQPVIGGNAVAGGSWVASQEYPFYTSEKGFARELNEDNFSWKLGTTYSGIEDALFWFNLTKGFKSGSFPTIGATTTLQYNPVVQEEILAYELGGKISMLDNRMQLNAAVFYYDYKDKQVVGSTPDPILGPLPTLINVPDAEVTGIDVSIEWYPMDGLRIAPSFTYVDSEVGQYRNWDTFAGGANSGSKNFTGQPFPHTPEIFGKIDVQYSWDLENGSTMYVGANMDYQDDTTAGFVDTCQEPGVPCTSDLVDIRGNLTDLRINSRTLIDIRAGMDFGEWQAQIWGRNITDEYYWTQSQSTNDTVMRWTGMPRTYGISVSRDF
;
A
#
# COMPACT_ATOMS: atom_id res chain seq x y z
N MET A 1 -25.11 -9.56 20.06
CA MET A 1 -24.98 -9.03 21.42
C MET A 1 -24.05 -9.96 22.19
N ARG A 2 -22.75 -9.87 21.92
CA ARG A 2 -21.71 -10.56 22.69
C ARG A 2 -21.04 -9.52 23.59
N LEU A 3 -21.25 -9.68 24.88
CA LEU A 3 -20.56 -8.94 25.92
C LEU A 3 -19.10 -9.36 25.94
N TYR A 4 -18.22 -8.55 25.42
CA TYR A 4 -16.78 -8.68 25.64
C TYR A 4 -16.49 -8.44 27.13
N LYS A 5 -16.07 -9.48 27.80
CA LYS A 5 -15.49 -9.36 29.12
C LYS A 5 -14.07 -8.83 28.98
N PHE A 6 -13.92 -7.53 28.98
CA PHE A 6 -12.62 -6.90 29.17
C PHE A 6 -12.08 -7.33 30.55
N ASN A 7 -10.95 -8.01 30.53
CA ASN A 7 -10.27 -8.38 31.77
C ASN A 7 -9.60 -7.13 32.36
N LEU A 8 -10.27 -6.46 33.26
CA LEU A 8 -9.81 -5.27 34.02
C LEU A 8 -8.56 -5.54 34.89
N SER A 9 -7.97 -6.72 34.81
CA SER A 9 -6.84 -7.13 35.64
C SER A 9 -5.47 -6.54 35.23
N LEU A 10 -5.34 -6.05 33.98
CA LEU A 10 -4.06 -5.45 33.55
C LEU A 10 -3.94 -3.97 33.91
N ILE A 11 -5.05 -3.24 34.04
CA ILE A 11 -5.02 -1.80 34.37
C ILE A 11 -4.69 -1.57 35.86
N PHE A 12 -4.97 -2.52 36.75
CA PHE A 12 -4.71 -2.34 38.18
C PHE A 12 -3.25 -2.65 38.61
N SER A 13 -2.45 -3.29 37.76
CA SER A 13 -1.03 -3.56 38.03
C SER A 13 -0.12 -2.36 37.73
N PHE A 14 -0.60 -1.41 36.93
CA PHE A 14 0.19 -0.22 36.55
C PHE A 14 0.17 0.89 37.62
N SER A 15 -0.79 0.89 38.51
CA SER A 15 -0.96 1.94 39.54
C SER A 15 -0.06 1.81 40.75
N LEU A 16 0.71 0.73 40.91
CA LEU A 16 1.55 0.49 42.12
C LEU A 16 3.04 0.81 41.93
N PHE A 17 3.49 1.19 40.74
CA PHE A 17 4.90 1.51 40.45
C PHE A 17 5.21 3.01 40.45
N LEU A 18 4.25 3.89 40.64
CA LEU A 18 4.40 5.36 40.60
C LEU A 18 4.92 6.00 41.93
N GLY A 19 5.41 5.21 42.90
CA GLY A 19 5.65 5.68 44.24
C GLY A 19 7.12 5.87 44.66
N ALA A 20 8.12 5.69 43.82
CA ALA A 20 9.51 5.77 44.25
C ALA A 20 10.49 6.21 43.15
N VAL A 21 10.43 7.44 42.69
CA VAL A 21 11.55 8.07 41.99
C VAL A 21 11.79 9.44 42.61
N SER A 22 12.81 9.51 43.45
CA SER A 22 13.34 10.77 43.98
C SER A 22 14.32 11.33 42.95
N THR A 23 13.99 12.51 42.51
CA THR A 23 14.83 13.56 41.91
C THR A 23 16.37 13.38 41.92
N TYR A 24 16.92 13.20 40.73
CA TYR A 24 18.23 13.75 40.37
C TYR A 24 18.07 14.58 39.10
N SER A 25 18.06 15.91 39.32
CA SER A 25 18.13 16.89 38.23
C SER A 25 19.59 17.06 37.83
N HIS A 26 19.94 16.72 36.60
CA HIS A 26 21.07 17.34 35.90
C HIS A 26 20.47 18.08 34.70
N ALA A 27 20.22 19.37 34.90
CA ALA A 27 20.01 20.29 33.82
C ALA A 27 21.37 20.50 33.11
N GLN A 28 21.51 19.94 31.92
CA GLN A 28 22.41 20.49 30.92
C GLN A 28 21.60 21.53 30.14
N ASP A 29 22.02 22.80 30.20
CA ASP A 29 21.54 23.84 29.34
C ASP A 29 21.98 23.51 27.89
N GLU A 30 21.21 22.72 27.16
CA GLU A 30 21.24 22.74 25.70
C GLU A 30 20.54 24.02 25.24
N VAL A 31 21.33 24.99 24.85
CA VAL A 31 20.89 26.13 24.07
C VAL A 31 20.34 25.55 22.78
N ALA A 32 19.04 25.63 22.57
CA ALA A 32 18.39 25.19 21.34
C ALA A 32 19.14 25.79 20.15
N SER A 33 19.89 24.96 19.44
CA SER A 33 20.59 25.35 18.21
C SER A 33 19.55 25.46 17.10
N PHE A 34 19.12 26.70 16.81
CA PHE A 34 18.27 26.97 15.63
C PHE A 34 19.12 26.82 14.36
N GLY A 35 19.30 25.59 13.89
CA GLY A 35 20.06 25.27 12.68
C GLY A 35 19.66 23.88 12.17
N LEU A 36 20.13 23.54 10.98
CA LEU A 36 19.91 22.23 10.37
C LEU A 36 20.51 21.13 11.27
N GLU A 37 19.72 20.12 11.58
CA GLU A 37 20.18 18.95 12.31
C GLU A 37 21.04 18.06 11.42
N GLU A 38 22.07 17.44 11.97
CA GLU A 38 22.87 16.44 11.28
C GLU A 38 22.12 15.10 11.28
N ILE A 39 21.55 14.73 10.14
CA ILE A 39 20.74 13.51 10.00
C ILE A 39 21.62 12.39 9.46
N VAL A 40 21.69 11.26 10.18
CA VAL A 40 22.35 10.04 9.74
C VAL A 40 21.32 9.12 9.06
N VAL A 41 21.69 8.56 7.91
CA VAL A 41 20.86 7.63 7.12
C VAL A 41 21.57 6.29 6.89
N THR A 42 20.78 5.27 6.59
CA THR A 42 21.28 3.91 6.29
C THR A 42 21.03 3.48 4.83
N ALA A 43 20.78 4.43 3.96
CA ALA A 43 20.37 4.26 2.56
C ALA A 43 21.34 3.41 1.71
N GLN A 44 22.63 3.36 2.05
CA GLN A 44 23.63 2.52 1.37
C GLN A 44 24.05 1.30 2.22
N LYS A 45 23.14 0.82 3.08
CA LYS A 45 23.37 -0.27 4.05
C LYS A 45 24.52 0.00 5.02
N ARG A 46 24.82 1.28 5.27
CA ARG A 46 25.78 1.80 6.23
C ARG A 46 25.31 3.17 6.72
N GLU A 47 25.74 3.54 7.92
CA GLU A 47 25.45 4.86 8.49
C GLU A 47 26.28 5.96 7.82
N GLN A 48 25.63 7.01 7.35
CA GLN A 48 26.25 8.16 6.68
C GLN A 48 25.43 9.42 6.94
N ASN A 49 26.08 10.59 6.95
CA ASN A 49 25.36 11.86 6.94
C ASN A 49 24.55 11.99 5.63
N ILE A 50 23.31 12.42 5.73
CA ILE A 50 22.41 12.58 4.57
C ILE A 50 23.03 13.49 3.50
N ASN A 51 23.81 14.51 3.89
CA ASN A 51 24.44 15.46 2.98
C ASN A 51 25.63 14.87 2.22
N ASP A 52 26.18 13.73 2.67
CA ASP A 52 27.27 13.01 2.00
C ASP A 52 26.75 11.94 1.02
N VAL A 53 25.46 11.68 0.99
CA VAL A 53 24.87 10.65 0.12
C VAL A 53 24.44 11.26 -1.21
N GLY A 54 25.09 10.83 -2.30
CA GLY A 54 24.83 11.29 -3.68
C GLY A 54 23.58 10.65 -4.30
N MET A 55 22.41 10.90 -3.72
CA MET A 55 21.10 10.52 -4.23
C MET A 55 19.99 11.31 -3.55
N THR A 56 18.79 11.28 -4.12
CA THR A 56 17.63 11.93 -3.53
C THR A 56 17.06 11.06 -2.41
N ILE A 57 17.10 11.56 -1.18
CA ILE A 57 16.56 10.93 0.02
C ILE A 57 15.82 11.99 0.84
N ASP A 58 14.63 11.66 1.27
CA ASP A 58 13.90 12.42 2.30
C ASP A 58 13.91 11.63 3.60
N VAL A 59 14.05 12.33 4.72
CA VAL A 59 14.05 11.74 6.05
C VAL A 59 13.05 12.48 6.93
N ALA A 60 12.21 11.72 7.61
CA ALA A 60 11.33 12.23 8.66
C ALA A 60 11.73 11.60 9.98
N THR A 61 12.19 12.41 10.95
CA THR A 61 12.49 11.95 12.30
C THR A 61 11.23 11.61 13.08
N GLY A 62 11.32 10.80 14.14
CA GLY A 62 10.19 10.48 15.00
C GLY A 62 9.49 11.72 15.55
N ASP A 63 10.24 12.75 15.92
CA ASP A 63 9.70 14.03 16.39
C ASP A 63 8.99 14.82 15.28
N ALA A 64 9.55 14.81 14.07
CA ALA A 64 8.89 15.41 12.91
C ALA A 64 7.57 14.71 12.57
N LEU A 65 7.55 13.37 12.63
CA LEU A 65 6.33 12.57 12.44
C LEU A 65 5.27 12.91 13.50
N LYS A 66 5.66 12.95 14.77
CA LYS A 66 4.80 13.30 15.91
C LYS A 66 4.23 14.72 15.77
N THR A 67 5.10 15.70 15.46
CA THR A 67 4.70 17.11 15.29
C THR A 67 3.76 17.32 14.10
N ALA A 68 4.02 16.65 12.96
CA ALA A 68 3.15 16.69 11.78
C ALA A 68 1.86 15.86 11.97
N GLY A 69 1.77 15.11 13.05
CA GLY A 69 0.64 14.22 13.32
C GLY A 69 0.53 13.09 12.32
N VAL A 70 1.65 12.55 11.89
CA VAL A 70 1.71 11.34 11.06
C VAL A 70 1.40 10.15 11.94
N THR A 71 0.28 9.48 11.67
CA THR A 71 -0.23 8.40 12.52
C THR A 71 -0.24 7.04 11.84
N ASP A 72 -0.13 7.03 10.52
CA ASP A 72 -0.08 5.82 9.69
C ASP A 72 0.85 6.01 8.49
N THR A 73 1.05 4.96 7.72
CA THR A 73 1.94 4.97 6.55
C THR A 73 1.41 5.85 5.40
N PHE A 74 0.10 6.12 5.35
CA PHE A 74 -0.51 7.00 4.36
C PHE A 74 -0.16 8.47 4.61
N ASP A 75 0.05 8.84 5.86
CA ASP A 75 0.38 10.20 6.26
C ASP A 75 1.83 10.64 5.95
N ILE A 76 2.74 9.71 5.62
CA ILE A 76 4.14 10.02 5.28
C ILE A 76 4.23 11.06 4.16
N GLY A 77 3.27 11.02 3.24
CA GLY A 77 3.12 12.02 2.21
C GLY A 77 3.07 13.45 2.71
N LYS A 78 2.70 13.74 3.95
CA LYS A 78 2.71 15.09 4.54
C LYS A 78 4.12 15.66 4.69
N LEU A 79 5.13 14.81 4.82
CA LEU A 79 6.52 15.20 5.03
C LEU A 79 7.42 14.95 3.82
N VAL A 80 7.07 14.01 2.94
CA VAL A 80 7.87 13.59 1.80
C VAL A 80 7.27 14.12 0.50
N SER A 81 8.04 14.87 -0.27
CA SER A 81 7.65 15.41 -1.57
C SER A 81 7.60 14.32 -2.64
N GLY A 82 6.65 14.40 -3.59
CA GLY A 82 6.51 13.42 -4.68
C GLY A 82 6.19 12.00 -4.22
N PHE A 83 5.78 11.83 -2.96
CA PHE A 83 5.23 10.62 -2.40
C PHE A 83 3.72 10.74 -2.25
N SER A 84 3.00 9.70 -2.66
CA SER A 84 1.61 9.53 -2.32
C SER A 84 1.35 8.09 -1.88
N ALA A 85 0.46 7.94 -0.92
CA ALA A 85 -0.08 6.66 -0.51
C ALA A 85 -1.60 6.70 -0.69
N ASN A 86 -2.13 5.75 -1.43
CA ASN A 86 -3.56 5.62 -1.68
C ASN A 86 -3.98 4.18 -1.39
N MET A 87 -5.24 3.96 -1.13
CA MET A 87 -5.79 2.61 -1.11
C MET A 87 -6.30 2.25 -2.51
N ASN A 88 -6.05 1.02 -2.95
CA ASN A 88 -6.78 0.49 -4.08
C ASN A 88 -8.24 0.22 -3.69
N TYR A 89 -9.07 -0.16 -4.64
CA TYR A 89 -10.49 -0.40 -4.38
C TYR A 89 -10.80 -1.67 -3.54
N TYR A 90 -9.79 -2.47 -3.22
CA TYR A 90 -9.88 -3.60 -2.29
C TYR A 90 -9.16 -3.34 -0.96
N GLY A 91 -8.91 -2.08 -0.62
CA GLY A 91 -8.37 -1.71 0.69
C GLY A 91 -6.86 -1.91 0.87
N SER A 92 -6.12 -2.38 -0.16
CA SER A 92 -4.67 -2.53 -0.06
C SER A 92 -3.95 -1.21 -0.30
N PRO A 93 -2.93 -0.86 0.51
CA PRO A 93 -2.15 0.36 0.32
C PRO A 93 -1.28 0.28 -0.93
N ILE A 94 -1.20 1.40 -1.64
CA ILE A 94 -0.32 1.58 -2.80
C ILE A 94 0.55 2.79 -2.54
N TYR A 95 1.85 2.54 -2.52
CA TYR A 95 2.86 3.58 -2.39
C TYR A 95 3.36 4.00 -3.76
N THR A 96 3.40 5.31 -4.00
CA THR A 96 3.83 5.90 -5.25
C THR A 96 4.91 6.94 -4.98
N ILE A 97 6.05 6.83 -5.65
CA ILE A 97 7.14 7.80 -5.58
C ILE A 97 7.42 8.30 -6.99
N ARG A 98 7.42 9.63 -7.20
CA ARG A 98 7.65 10.26 -8.52
C ARG A 98 6.71 9.72 -9.61
N GLY A 99 5.46 9.45 -9.26
CA GLY A 99 4.47 8.86 -10.17
C GLY A 99 4.63 7.37 -10.44
N ILE A 100 5.60 6.71 -9.83
CA ILE A 100 5.81 5.28 -9.98
C ILE A 100 5.10 4.54 -8.85
N GLY A 101 3.95 3.98 -9.16
CA GLY A 101 3.13 3.13 -8.31
C GLY A 101 2.63 1.91 -9.08
N PHE A 102 1.97 0.96 -8.41
CA PHE A 102 1.38 -0.20 -9.06
C PHE A 102 0.02 -0.53 -8.45
N GLN A 103 -1.03 -0.45 -9.27
CA GLN A 103 -2.44 -0.48 -8.86
C GLN A 103 -3.06 -1.89 -8.89
N ASP A 104 -2.28 -2.94 -8.69
CA ASP A 104 -2.81 -4.29 -8.61
C ASP A 104 -3.47 -4.55 -7.25
N THR A 105 -4.41 -5.47 -7.25
CA THR A 105 -5.26 -5.82 -6.10
C THR A 105 -4.88 -7.13 -5.45
N ALA A 106 -4.04 -7.91 -6.11
CA ALA A 106 -3.57 -9.21 -5.63
C ALA A 106 -2.72 -9.06 -4.36
N LEU A 107 -2.94 -9.91 -3.38
CA LEU A 107 -2.13 -9.93 -2.16
C LEU A 107 -0.65 -10.23 -2.49
N ALA A 108 -0.39 -11.15 -3.42
CA ALA A 108 0.96 -11.52 -3.88
C ALA A 108 1.56 -10.58 -4.95
N SER A 109 0.99 -9.39 -5.15
CA SER A 109 1.43 -8.48 -6.20
C SER A 109 2.72 -7.76 -5.81
N PRO A 110 3.81 -7.88 -6.60
CA PRO A 110 5.05 -7.19 -6.33
C PRO A 110 4.87 -5.67 -6.52
N GLN A 111 5.30 -4.90 -5.53
CA GLN A 111 5.19 -3.45 -5.53
C GLN A 111 6.31 -2.79 -6.36
N THR A 112 6.18 -1.49 -6.66
CA THR A 112 7.24 -0.68 -7.27
C THR A 112 8.04 0.10 -6.23
N VAL A 113 7.51 0.23 -5.02
CA VAL A 113 8.13 0.86 -3.86
C VAL A 113 8.24 -0.18 -2.76
N SER A 114 9.45 -0.61 -2.45
CA SER A 114 9.67 -1.58 -1.37
C SER A 114 9.54 -0.91 -0.01
N VAL A 115 9.05 -1.68 0.96
CA VAL A 115 8.97 -1.27 2.37
C VAL A 115 9.84 -2.18 3.21
N SER A 116 10.57 -1.62 4.17
CA SER A 116 11.39 -2.38 5.12
C SER A 116 11.36 -1.78 6.51
N ILE A 117 11.56 -2.61 7.53
CA ILE A 117 11.86 -2.19 8.90
C ILE A 117 13.30 -2.60 9.20
N ASP A 118 14.17 -1.62 9.52
CA ASP A 118 15.60 -1.85 9.75
C ASP A 118 16.29 -2.66 8.65
N GLN A 119 15.95 -2.37 7.38
CA GLN A 119 16.46 -3.02 6.17
C GLN A 119 15.97 -4.48 5.95
N MET A 120 15.06 -4.97 6.77
CA MET A 120 14.38 -6.25 6.55
C MET A 120 13.12 -6.02 5.73
N PRO A 121 12.98 -6.61 4.54
CA PRO A 121 11.87 -6.33 3.64
C PRO A 121 10.54 -6.83 4.22
N ILE A 122 9.49 -6.07 3.96
CA ILE A 122 8.10 -6.47 4.10
C ILE A 122 7.61 -6.83 2.70
N PRO A 123 7.26 -8.10 2.41
CA PRO A 123 7.05 -8.56 1.04
C PRO A 123 5.88 -7.86 0.35
N PHE A 124 4.79 -7.55 1.08
CA PHE A 124 3.60 -6.92 0.52
C PHE A 124 3.12 -5.72 1.34
N ALA A 125 2.64 -4.70 0.65
CA ALA A 125 2.25 -3.43 1.25
C ALA A 125 1.23 -3.52 2.41
N PRO A 126 0.21 -4.39 2.41
CA PRO A 126 -0.72 -4.51 3.53
C PRO A 126 -0.07 -4.87 4.86
N MET A 127 1.02 -5.62 4.83
CA MET A 127 1.76 -6.03 6.03
C MET A 127 2.46 -4.86 6.73
N ALA A 128 2.63 -3.71 6.05
CA ALA A 128 3.33 -2.53 6.56
C ALA A 128 2.47 -1.61 7.46
N SER A 129 1.20 -1.92 7.70
CA SER A 129 0.28 -1.05 8.45
C SER A 129 0.78 -0.67 9.84
N GLY A 130 1.53 -1.55 10.51
CA GLY A 130 2.13 -1.32 11.82
C GLY A 130 3.54 -0.72 11.80
N ALA A 131 4.13 -0.43 10.65
CA ALA A 131 5.55 -0.08 10.55
C ALA A 131 5.94 1.21 11.30
N ILE A 132 5.02 2.14 11.50
CA ILE A 132 5.26 3.46 12.10
C ILE A 132 5.32 3.47 13.65
N LEU A 133 5.16 2.32 14.32
CA LEU A 133 5.25 2.26 15.77
C LEU A 133 6.67 2.54 16.27
N ASP A 134 6.83 3.52 17.17
CA ASP A 134 8.08 3.79 17.90
C ASP A 134 9.31 3.85 16.97
N VAL A 135 9.21 4.68 15.93
CA VAL A 135 10.29 4.87 14.95
C VAL A 135 11.22 6.01 15.34
N GLU A 136 12.52 5.81 15.13
CA GLU A 136 13.53 6.85 15.22
C GLU A 136 13.42 7.80 14.01
N ARG A 137 13.25 7.23 12.82
CA ARG A 137 13.07 7.96 11.57
C ARG A 137 12.51 7.07 10.45
N VAL A 138 12.00 7.71 9.41
CA VAL A 138 11.62 7.08 8.14
C VAL A 138 12.52 7.63 7.04
N GLU A 139 13.18 6.75 6.31
CA GLU A 139 14.03 7.08 5.17
C GLU A 139 13.28 6.74 3.88
N VAL A 140 13.05 7.73 3.00
CA VAL A 140 12.42 7.53 1.69
C VAL A 140 13.43 7.78 0.59
N LEU A 141 13.86 6.70 -0.06
CA LEU A 141 14.83 6.70 -1.13
C LEU A 141 14.09 6.79 -2.45
N LYS A 142 14.32 7.86 -3.23
CA LYS A 142 13.61 8.09 -4.48
C LYS A 142 14.37 7.56 -5.68
N GLY A 143 13.63 7.00 -6.65
CA GLY A 143 14.18 6.35 -7.83
C GLY A 143 14.71 4.93 -7.56
N PRO A 144 15.15 4.21 -8.61
CA PRO A 144 15.45 2.79 -8.51
C PRO A 144 16.54 2.44 -7.51
N GLN A 145 16.29 1.45 -6.65
CA GLN A 145 17.20 0.97 -5.60
C GLN A 145 17.64 -0.50 -5.80
N GLY A 146 17.58 -1.01 -7.04
CA GLY A 146 17.73 -2.42 -7.38
C GLY A 146 19.05 -3.06 -6.92
N THR A 147 20.15 -2.33 -6.79
CA THR A 147 21.45 -2.88 -6.42
C THR A 147 21.56 -3.31 -4.97
N LEU A 148 21.04 -2.53 -4.03
CA LEU A 148 21.17 -2.81 -2.60
C LEU A 148 19.89 -3.34 -1.96
N PHE A 149 18.72 -2.85 -2.40
CA PHE A 149 17.42 -3.27 -1.86
C PHE A 149 16.74 -4.36 -2.69
N GLY A 150 17.21 -4.60 -3.92
CA GLY A 150 16.72 -5.69 -4.75
C GLY A 150 15.61 -5.31 -5.73
N MET A 151 14.94 -6.33 -6.26
CA MET A 151 13.78 -6.15 -7.15
C MET A 151 12.65 -5.40 -6.44
N ASN A 152 11.64 -4.97 -7.22
CA ASN A 152 10.44 -4.33 -6.71
C ASN A 152 10.71 -2.96 -6.04
N THR A 153 11.77 -2.28 -6.49
CA THR A 153 12.22 -0.96 -6.04
C THR A 153 12.38 0.02 -7.20
N THR A 154 11.56 -0.12 -8.25
CA THR A 154 11.68 0.72 -9.46
C THR A 154 11.25 2.17 -9.20
N GLY A 155 10.31 2.41 -8.29
CA GLY A 155 9.92 3.74 -7.82
C GLY A 155 10.78 4.26 -6.67
N GLY A 156 11.27 3.36 -5.82
CA GLY A 156 12.05 3.70 -4.63
C GLY A 156 11.95 2.70 -3.50
N ALA A 157 12.38 3.12 -2.32
CA ALA A 157 12.29 2.30 -1.10
C ALA A 157 11.95 3.16 0.12
N ILE A 158 11.16 2.60 1.03
CA ILE A 158 10.83 3.19 2.34
C ILE A 158 11.46 2.29 3.41
N ASN A 159 12.29 2.87 4.27
CA ASN A 159 12.90 2.14 5.35
C ASN A 159 12.56 2.80 6.69
N TYR A 160 11.78 2.11 7.50
CA TYR A 160 11.45 2.51 8.86
C TYR A 160 12.56 2.07 9.78
N ILE A 161 13.20 3.01 10.45
CA ILE A 161 14.20 2.74 11.47
C ILE A 161 13.54 2.84 12.83
N ALA A 162 13.42 1.73 13.53
CA ALA A 162 12.80 1.68 14.83
C ALA A 162 13.78 2.06 15.93
N ASN A 163 13.27 2.66 17.01
CA ASN A 163 14.07 2.96 18.18
C ASN A 163 14.70 1.71 18.80
N LYS A 164 15.96 1.81 19.19
CA LYS A 164 16.71 0.72 19.83
C LYS A 164 16.52 0.74 21.35
N PRO A 165 16.67 -0.41 22.04
CA PRO A 165 16.77 -0.45 23.49
C PRO A 165 17.93 0.38 24.02
N THR A 166 17.72 1.11 25.11
CA THR A 166 18.70 2.02 25.72
C THR A 166 19.38 1.41 26.92
N ARG A 167 20.55 1.94 27.27
CA ARG A 167 21.30 1.51 28.46
C ARG A 167 20.88 2.25 29.72
N GLU A 168 20.13 3.32 29.59
CA GLU A 168 19.50 4.05 30.68
C GLU A 168 17.99 3.80 30.62
N PHE A 169 17.35 3.84 31.78
CA PHE A 169 15.90 3.67 31.85
C PHE A 169 15.21 4.93 31.32
N GLU A 170 14.39 4.75 30.34
CA GLU A 170 13.54 5.78 29.75
C GLU A 170 12.16 5.23 29.46
N GLY A 171 11.19 6.10 29.36
CA GLY A 171 9.85 5.75 28.97
C GLY A 171 9.06 6.96 28.51
N GLY A 172 8.00 6.70 27.81
CA GLY A 172 7.10 7.75 27.34
C GLY A 172 5.71 7.23 27.08
N PHE A 173 4.75 8.14 27.08
CA PHE A 173 3.40 7.84 26.65
C PHE A 173 2.76 9.05 25.96
N SER A 174 1.78 8.77 25.11
CA SER A 174 0.94 9.78 24.47
C SER A 174 -0.53 9.35 24.53
N ILE A 175 -1.40 10.31 24.77
CA ILE A 175 -2.85 10.13 24.73
C ILE A 175 -3.43 11.23 23.86
N GLY A 176 -4.15 10.83 22.81
CA GLY A 176 -4.86 11.71 21.91
C GLY A 176 -6.36 11.46 21.91
N ALA A 177 -7.12 12.50 21.63
CA ALA A 177 -8.55 12.42 21.36
C ALA A 177 -8.90 13.31 20.18
N ALA A 178 -9.72 12.81 19.25
CA ALA A 178 -10.05 13.53 18.04
C ALA A 178 -11.52 13.37 17.63
N SER A 179 -11.85 13.98 16.48
CA SER A 179 -13.17 13.88 15.86
C SER A 179 -13.58 12.42 15.70
N PHE A 180 -14.89 12.15 15.66
CA PHE A 180 -15.46 10.80 15.53
C PHE A 180 -15.10 9.85 16.68
N GLY A 181 -15.00 10.38 17.90
CA GLY A 181 -14.68 9.56 19.08
C GLY A 181 -13.30 8.90 19.06
N GLU A 182 -12.38 9.36 18.19
CA GLU A 182 -11.05 8.76 18.09
C GLU A 182 -10.27 8.93 19.39
N ILE A 183 -9.72 7.83 19.88
CA ILE A 183 -8.80 7.76 21.00
C ILE A 183 -7.53 7.05 20.51
N ASP A 184 -6.40 7.72 20.63
CA ASP A 184 -5.07 7.20 20.28
C ASP A 184 -4.21 7.16 21.56
N VAL A 185 -3.79 5.98 21.97
CA VAL A 185 -2.94 5.79 23.15
C VAL A 185 -1.69 5.04 22.74
N SER A 186 -0.52 5.61 23.03
CA SER A 186 0.75 4.93 22.79
C SER A 186 1.69 5.09 23.96
N GLY A 187 2.68 4.19 24.07
CA GLY A 187 3.72 4.31 25.07
C GLY A 187 4.84 3.32 24.85
N TYR A 188 6.00 3.67 25.45
CA TYR A 188 7.17 2.81 25.43
C TYR A 188 7.88 2.81 26.78
N LEU A 189 8.62 1.73 27.02
CA LEU A 189 9.58 1.60 28.12
C LEU A 189 10.85 0.96 27.59
N SER A 190 11.99 1.51 27.95
CA SER A 190 13.31 1.04 27.54
C SER A 190 14.28 1.07 28.71
N GLY A 191 15.22 0.12 28.73
CA GLY A 191 16.26 0.13 29.74
C GLY A 191 17.06 -1.17 29.82
N PRO A 192 18.11 -1.18 30.66
CA PRO A 192 18.99 -2.33 30.84
C PRO A 192 18.32 -3.44 31.64
N LEU A 193 18.41 -4.68 31.19
CA LEU A 193 18.09 -5.90 31.94
C LEU A 193 19.35 -6.46 32.63
N SER A 194 20.53 -6.19 32.05
CA SER A 194 21.83 -6.53 32.57
C SER A 194 22.89 -5.61 31.98
N GLU A 195 24.17 -5.81 32.36
CA GLU A 195 25.30 -5.03 31.80
C GLU A 195 25.43 -5.16 30.26
N THR A 196 24.91 -6.25 29.68
CA THR A 196 25.07 -6.56 28.26
C THR A 196 23.73 -6.71 27.51
N LEU A 197 22.61 -6.62 28.21
CA LEU A 197 21.28 -6.82 27.63
C LEU A 197 20.38 -5.66 27.99
N SER A 198 19.80 -5.02 26.98
CA SER A 198 18.77 -3.99 27.11
C SER A 198 17.48 -4.44 26.43
N ALA A 199 16.34 -3.93 26.90
CA ALA A 199 15.04 -4.20 26.33
C ALA A 199 14.25 -2.92 26.07
N ARG A 200 13.41 -2.93 25.04
CA ARG A 200 12.43 -1.87 24.77
C ARG A 200 11.10 -2.52 24.37
N VAL A 201 10.02 -2.02 24.95
CA VAL A 201 8.65 -2.41 24.61
C VAL A 201 7.90 -1.17 24.20
N ALA A 202 7.19 -1.23 23.08
CA ALA A 202 6.30 -0.17 22.63
C ALA A 202 4.93 -0.75 22.29
N VAL A 203 3.86 0.01 22.56
CA VAL A 203 2.48 -0.37 22.28
C VAL A 203 1.71 0.85 21.82
N ARG A 204 0.78 0.69 20.87
CA ARG A 204 -0.18 1.71 20.44
C ARG A 204 -1.54 1.10 20.20
N SER A 205 -2.59 1.78 20.61
CA SER A 205 -3.98 1.43 20.32
C SER A 205 -4.71 2.65 19.78
N ILE A 206 -5.43 2.48 18.67
CA ILE A 206 -6.27 3.51 18.08
C ILE A 206 -7.68 2.94 17.95
N THR A 207 -8.67 3.63 18.50
CA THR A 207 -10.08 3.29 18.33
C THR A 207 -10.86 4.53 17.91
N SER A 208 -11.88 4.38 17.09
CA SER A 208 -12.81 5.47 16.77
C SER A 208 -14.20 4.94 16.45
N ASP A 209 -15.19 5.84 16.54
CA ASP A 209 -16.50 5.61 15.93
C ASP A 209 -16.40 5.77 14.41
N GLY A 210 -17.41 5.33 13.67
CA GLY A 210 -17.49 5.52 12.23
C GLY A 210 -17.65 6.99 11.84
N HIS A 211 -17.15 7.35 10.66
CA HIS A 211 -17.33 8.68 10.11
C HIS A 211 -18.21 8.71 8.85
N TYR A 212 -18.48 7.58 8.21
CA TYR A 212 -19.40 7.48 7.09
C TYR A 212 -20.83 7.37 7.58
N TYR A 213 -21.75 8.05 6.91
CA TYR A 213 -23.19 7.93 7.13
C TYR A 213 -23.90 7.58 5.82
N SER A 214 -24.97 6.78 5.90
CA SER A 214 -25.81 6.51 4.72
C SER A 214 -26.59 7.75 4.32
N TYR A 215 -26.35 8.24 3.09
CA TYR A 215 -27.03 9.44 2.57
C TYR A 215 -28.45 9.16 2.08
N THR A 216 -28.80 7.90 1.86
CA THR A 216 -30.18 7.50 1.59
C THR A 216 -30.93 7.09 2.86
N GLU A 217 -30.29 7.14 4.02
CA GLU A 217 -30.79 6.68 5.31
C GLU A 217 -31.24 5.20 5.26
N ASN A 218 -30.63 4.41 4.35
CA ASN A 218 -30.99 3.02 4.09
C ASN A 218 -32.50 2.79 3.82
N LYS A 219 -33.24 3.83 3.46
CA LYS A 219 -34.72 3.82 3.33
C LYS A 219 -35.21 3.87 1.89
N GLY A 220 -34.36 4.12 0.90
CA GLY A 220 -34.78 4.42 -0.46
C GLY A 220 -35.13 3.21 -1.33
N ALA A 221 -34.73 2.02 -0.93
CA ALA A 221 -35.03 0.81 -1.65
C ALA A 221 -36.17 0.08 -0.94
N GLY A 222 -37.20 -0.17 -1.65
CA GLY A 222 -38.14 -1.22 -1.26
C GLY A 222 -37.36 -2.53 -1.02
N PRO A 223 -37.96 -3.54 -0.37
CA PRO A 223 -37.27 -4.76 -0.03
C PRO A 223 -36.60 -5.31 -1.29
N ASN A 224 -35.27 -5.44 -1.24
CA ASN A 224 -34.54 -6.16 -2.27
C ASN A 224 -35.22 -7.52 -2.47
N PRO A 225 -35.73 -7.85 -3.66
CA PRO A 225 -36.47 -9.09 -3.86
C PRO A 225 -35.70 -10.36 -3.47
N MET A 226 -34.37 -10.33 -3.51
CA MET A 226 -33.54 -11.42 -3.02
C MET A 226 -33.56 -11.53 -1.49
N TRP A 227 -33.66 -10.42 -0.76
CA TRP A 227 -33.72 -10.40 0.69
C TRP A 227 -35.13 -10.65 1.24
N ALA A 228 -36.16 -10.16 0.56
CA ALA A 228 -37.55 -10.38 0.95
C ALA A 228 -37.91 -11.86 1.06
N SER A 229 -37.19 -12.74 0.36
CA SER A 229 -37.43 -14.18 0.43
C SER A 229 -36.83 -14.85 1.69
N ARG A 230 -35.91 -14.17 2.39
CA ARG A 230 -35.19 -14.73 3.54
C ARG A 230 -35.85 -14.44 4.88
N GLY A 231 -36.75 -13.47 4.95
CA GLY A 231 -37.52 -13.18 6.16
C GLY A 231 -36.74 -12.58 7.33
N ASP A 232 -35.52 -12.10 7.08
CA ASP A 232 -34.62 -11.64 8.10
C ASP A 232 -34.82 -10.14 8.41
N ASN A 233 -34.80 -9.79 9.70
CA ASN A 233 -34.75 -8.42 10.14
C ASN A 233 -33.28 -8.00 10.22
N TYR A 234 -32.78 -7.32 9.20
CA TYR A 234 -31.44 -6.74 9.21
C TYR A 234 -31.46 -5.43 10.01
N THR A 235 -30.51 -5.30 10.93
CA THR A 235 -30.19 -4.04 11.56
C THR A 235 -29.01 -3.46 10.78
N TRP A 236 -29.19 -2.26 10.26
CA TRP A 236 -28.12 -1.50 9.63
C TRP A 236 -27.37 -0.76 10.74
N ASP A 237 -26.05 -0.75 10.66
CA ASP A 237 -25.28 0.16 11.48
C ASP A 237 -25.47 1.58 10.96
N ASP A 238 -25.60 2.52 11.89
CA ASP A 238 -25.90 3.91 11.55
C ASP A 238 -24.67 4.63 10.96
N GLU A 239 -23.45 4.17 11.28
CA GLU A 239 -22.17 4.74 10.86
C GLU A 239 -21.17 3.62 10.51
N LYS A 240 -20.25 3.88 9.55
CA LYS A 240 -19.15 3.01 9.13
C LYS A 240 -17.84 3.78 9.06
N GLY A 241 -16.72 3.07 8.95
CA GLY A 241 -15.38 3.65 8.95
C GLY A 241 -14.79 3.77 10.35
N ALA A 242 -15.23 2.93 11.28
CA ALA A 242 -14.65 2.81 12.62
C ALA A 242 -13.21 2.27 12.54
N LYS A 243 -12.37 2.69 13.49
CA LYS A 243 -11.00 2.18 13.67
C LYS A 243 -10.94 1.30 14.90
N ASP A 244 -10.24 0.17 14.80
CA ASP A 244 -9.85 -0.69 15.92
C ASP A 244 -8.48 -1.30 15.61
N PHE A 245 -7.40 -0.59 15.97
CA PHE A 245 -6.03 -0.96 15.63
C PHE A 245 -5.18 -1.09 16.88
N LEU A 246 -4.52 -2.22 17.04
CA LEU A 246 -3.55 -2.49 18.10
C LEU A 246 -2.21 -2.85 17.50
N ASN A 247 -1.13 -2.26 18.02
CA ASN A 247 0.22 -2.51 17.56
C ASN A 247 1.17 -2.62 18.75
N ALA A 248 2.08 -3.61 18.73
CA ALA A 248 3.05 -3.87 19.78
C ALA A 248 4.40 -4.28 19.19
N ARG A 249 5.49 -3.83 19.84
CA ARG A 249 6.86 -4.18 19.49
C ARG A 249 7.65 -4.51 20.76
N LEU A 250 8.38 -5.62 20.74
CA LEU A 250 9.40 -5.98 21.73
C LEU A 250 10.76 -6.01 21.04
N SER A 251 11.74 -5.29 21.59
CA SER A 251 13.13 -5.28 21.12
C SER A 251 14.06 -5.70 22.25
N LEU A 252 15.00 -6.58 21.96
CA LEU A 252 16.06 -7.03 22.87
C LEU A 252 17.42 -6.80 22.21
N LEU A 253 18.23 -5.94 22.81
CA LEU A 253 19.58 -5.61 22.34
C LEU A 253 20.60 -6.29 23.25
N TRP A 254 21.37 -7.21 22.67
CA TRP A 254 22.44 -7.94 23.37
C TRP A 254 23.81 -7.56 22.81
N GLU A 255 24.65 -7.00 23.70
CA GLU A 255 26.00 -6.51 23.40
C GLU A 255 26.98 -7.16 24.37
N PRO A 256 27.34 -8.46 24.17
CA PRO A 256 28.24 -9.18 25.09
C PRO A 256 29.67 -8.70 25.02
N SER A 257 30.06 -8.00 23.94
CA SER A 257 31.39 -7.44 23.73
C SER A 257 31.30 -6.24 22.80
N GLU A 258 32.35 -5.43 22.76
CA GLU A 258 32.45 -4.29 21.82
C GLU A 258 32.46 -4.69 20.34
N SER A 259 32.74 -5.96 20.05
CA SER A 259 32.83 -6.49 18.68
C SER A 259 31.59 -7.25 18.21
N PHE A 260 30.56 -7.40 19.04
CA PHE A 260 29.35 -8.14 18.66
C PHE A 260 28.09 -7.52 19.22
N THR A 261 27.12 -7.33 18.36
CA THR A 261 25.77 -6.84 18.68
C THR A 261 24.73 -7.76 18.08
N ALA A 262 23.68 -8.07 18.86
CA ALA A 262 22.51 -8.77 18.36
C ALA A 262 21.23 -8.04 18.78
N LEU A 263 20.35 -7.76 17.84
CA LEU A 263 19.04 -7.13 18.05
C LEU A 263 17.95 -8.09 17.62
N LEU A 264 17.22 -8.63 18.58
CA LEU A 264 15.99 -9.40 18.32
C LEU A 264 14.79 -8.49 18.44
N ARG A 265 13.85 -8.59 17.50
CA ARG A 265 12.59 -7.87 17.50
C ARG A 265 11.41 -8.77 17.24
N ILE A 266 10.31 -8.49 17.89
CA ILE A 266 9.00 -9.11 17.65
C ILE A 266 8.03 -7.97 17.44
N ASP A 267 7.43 -7.94 16.27
CA ASP A 267 6.39 -7.00 15.87
C ASP A 267 5.07 -7.75 15.75
N ASN A 268 3.99 -7.17 16.25
CA ASN A 268 2.64 -7.69 16.10
C ASN A 268 1.65 -6.54 15.96
N TRP A 269 0.72 -6.64 15.01
CA TRP A 269 -0.41 -5.72 14.94
C TRP A 269 -1.68 -6.45 14.52
N SER A 270 -2.84 -5.88 14.91
CA SER A 270 -4.17 -6.30 14.48
C SER A 270 -5.02 -5.11 14.08
N ASP A 271 -5.85 -5.28 13.05
CA ASP A 271 -6.82 -4.28 12.56
C ASP A 271 -8.21 -4.93 12.46
N GLY A 272 -9.07 -4.57 13.40
CA GLY A 272 -10.48 -4.99 13.47
C GLY A 272 -11.46 -3.87 13.09
N GLY A 273 -11.00 -2.80 12.47
CA GLY A 273 -11.84 -1.68 12.05
C GLY A 273 -12.68 -1.97 10.81
N ASP A 274 -13.46 -0.98 10.39
CA ASP A 274 -14.27 -1.10 9.17
C ASP A 274 -13.42 -0.97 7.90
N SER A 275 -13.86 -1.63 6.84
CA SER A 275 -13.31 -1.45 5.49
C SER A 275 -13.71 -0.09 4.89
N PRO A 276 -12.93 0.46 3.94
CA PRO A 276 -13.26 1.71 3.28
C PRO A 276 -14.58 1.63 2.50
N MET A 277 -15.39 2.69 2.61
CA MET A 277 -16.69 2.77 1.94
C MET A 277 -16.61 3.62 0.67
N PRO A 278 -17.03 3.10 -0.50
CA PRO A 278 -17.11 3.89 -1.72
C PRO A 278 -18.35 4.77 -1.78
N GLN A 279 -18.30 5.80 -2.61
CA GLN A 279 -19.46 6.58 -3.03
C GLN A 279 -19.87 6.19 -4.44
N TYR A 280 -21.17 5.93 -4.64
CA TYR A 280 -21.74 5.75 -5.97
C TYR A 280 -21.62 7.04 -6.79
N GLN A 281 -21.18 6.94 -8.03
CA GLN A 281 -21.04 8.07 -8.93
C GLN A 281 -21.99 7.99 -10.15
N ALA A 282 -22.06 6.83 -10.79
CA ALA A 282 -22.81 6.66 -12.02
C ALA A 282 -23.11 5.18 -12.30
N SER A 283 -24.00 4.93 -13.25
CA SER A 283 -24.25 3.60 -13.79
C SER A 283 -24.12 3.60 -15.31
N TRP A 284 -23.50 2.58 -15.86
CA TRP A 284 -23.37 2.35 -17.29
C TRP A 284 -24.61 1.71 -17.91
N ALA A 285 -24.89 2.06 -19.17
CA ALA A 285 -25.78 1.30 -20.02
C ALA A 285 -25.01 0.19 -20.74
N ARG A 286 -25.41 -1.05 -20.61
CA ARG A 286 -24.78 -2.18 -21.33
C ARG A 286 -25.12 -2.23 -22.78
N GLY A 287 -26.22 -1.60 -23.18
CA GLY A 287 -26.68 -1.45 -24.54
C GLY A 287 -27.71 -0.34 -24.64
N PRO A 288 -28.15 0.05 -25.84
CA PRO A 288 -29.16 1.07 -26.02
C PRO A 288 -30.45 0.74 -25.27
N GLY A 289 -30.66 1.36 -24.10
CA GLY A 289 -31.83 1.18 -23.25
C GLY A 289 -31.75 0.06 -22.21
N GLU A 290 -30.60 -0.57 -22.01
CA GLU A 290 -30.40 -1.65 -21.04
C GLU A 290 -29.65 -1.14 -19.83
N PHE A 291 -30.36 -0.61 -18.86
CA PHE A 291 -29.83 -0.28 -17.55
C PHE A 291 -30.34 -1.27 -16.49
N PRO A 292 -29.54 -1.59 -15.46
CA PRO A 292 -30.05 -2.31 -14.31
C PRO A 292 -31.22 -1.52 -13.69
N PRO A 293 -32.42 -2.09 -13.62
CA PRO A 293 -33.63 -1.32 -13.27
C PRO A 293 -33.57 -0.61 -11.92
N LEU A 294 -32.78 -1.14 -10.97
CA LEU A 294 -32.65 -0.60 -9.63
C LEU A 294 -31.61 0.52 -9.51
N ILE A 295 -30.48 0.37 -10.17
CA ILE A 295 -29.33 1.28 -10.03
C ILE A 295 -29.46 2.51 -10.91
N GLN A 296 -30.13 2.41 -12.08
CA GLN A 296 -30.28 3.54 -13.01
C GLN A 296 -30.85 4.82 -12.38
N ASN A 297 -31.64 4.70 -11.34
CA ASN A 297 -32.27 5.82 -10.64
C ASN A 297 -31.72 6.00 -9.21
N TYR A 298 -30.61 5.34 -8.86
CA TYR A 298 -30.03 5.49 -7.56
C TYR A 298 -29.61 6.94 -7.30
N PRO A 299 -29.92 7.54 -6.13
CA PRO A 299 -29.58 8.94 -5.86
C PRO A 299 -28.07 9.13 -5.81
N LEU A 300 -27.60 10.29 -6.28
CA LEU A 300 -26.19 10.65 -6.13
C LEU A 300 -25.91 11.14 -4.71
N PRO A 301 -24.71 10.83 -4.16
CA PRO A 301 -24.29 11.37 -2.88
C PRO A 301 -24.12 12.90 -2.95
N PRO A 302 -24.28 13.61 -1.83
CA PRO A 302 -23.86 15.00 -1.72
C PRO A 302 -22.32 15.10 -1.83
N ASN A 303 -21.81 16.31 -2.07
CA ASN A 303 -20.37 16.59 -2.02
C ASN A 303 -19.90 16.66 -0.56
N ASP A 304 -19.83 15.51 0.07
CA ASP A 304 -19.41 15.32 1.46
C ASP A 304 -18.55 14.06 1.55
N ASN A 305 -17.35 14.17 2.09
CA ASN A 305 -16.41 13.04 2.25
C ASN A 305 -16.98 11.89 3.10
N ARG A 306 -18.00 12.16 3.89
CA ARG A 306 -18.64 11.23 4.82
C ARG A 306 -19.84 10.50 4.22
N ALA A 307 -20.40 10.99 3.12
CA ALA A 307 -21.59 10.42 2.51
C ALA A 307 -21.24 9.13 1.78
N SER A 308 -21.81 8.01 2.18
CA SER A 308 -21.70 6.73 1.48
C SER A 308 -22.99 5.95 1.66
N ASP A 309 -23.16 4.88 0.92
CA ASP A 309 -24.20 3.87 1.20
C ASP A 309 -23.54 2.48 1.15
N TRP A 310 -24.16 1.54 1.82
CA TRP A 310 -23.69 0.15 1.90
C TRP A 310 -24.86 -0.82 2.01
N GLY A 311 -24.64 -2.03 1.49
CA GLY A 311 -25.59 -3.12 1.60
C GLY A 311 -25.71 -3.69 3.03
N PRO A 312 -26.80 -4.40 3.34
CA PRO A 312 -26.98 -5.02 4.67
C PRO A 312 -26.07 -6.21 4.92
N CYS A 313 -25.45 -6.72 3.86
CA CYS A 313 -24.52 -7.84 3.90
C CYS A 313 -23.54 -7.77 2.78
N VAL A 314 -22.31 -8.07 3.05
CA VAL A 314 -21.26 -8.14 2.05
C VAL A 314 -21.30 -9.48 1.34
N ASN A 315 -21.00 -10.53 1.99
CA ASN A 315 -21.09 -11.91 1.50
C ASN A 315 -21.37 -12.82 2.69
N SER A 316 -21.77 -14.04 2.42
CA SER A 316 -21.82 -15.01 3.52
C SER A 316 -20.41 -15.31 3.99
N LYS A 317 -20.21 -15.22 5.29
CA LYS A 317 -18.97 -15.69 5.91
C LYS A 317 -18.77 -17.15 5.51
N ARG A 318 -17.56 -17.50 5.11
CA ARG A 318 -17.17 -18.89 4.90
C ARG A 318 -17.20 -19.59 6.26
N THR A 319 -18.36 -20.08 6.67
CA THR A 319 -18.45 -20.95 7.82
C THR A 319 -17.89 -22.31 7.41
N GLY A 320 -16.59 -22.45 7.59
CA GLY A 320 -15.98 -23.76 7.61
C GLY A 320 -16.75 -24.60 8.62
N ASN A 321 -17.47 -25.62 8.16
CA ASN A 321 -18.02 -26.59 9.07
C ASN A 321 -16.82 -27.39 9.59
N GLU A 322 -16.32 -27.06 10.78
CA GLU A 322 -15.17 -27.70 11.43
C GLU A 322 -15.32 -29.23 11.55
N ASN A 323 -16.48 -29.74 11.15
CA ASN A 323 -16.84 -31.14 11.22
C ASN A 323 -17.29 -31.76 9.88
N ASN A 324 -16.91 -31.17 8.74
CA ASN A 324 -17.35 -31.77 7.48
C ASN A 324 -16.55 -33.06 7.15
N GLU A 325 -17.08 -34.16 7.59
CA GLU A 325 -16.56 -35.53 7.33
C GLU A 325 -16.72 -35.98 5.87
N THR A 326 -17.17 -35.13 4.96
CA THR A 326 -17.44 -35.52 3.56
C THR A 326 -16.21 -35.49 2.65
N GLY A 327 -15.01 -35.27 3.18
CA GLY A 327 -13.78 -35.59 2.44
C GLY A 327 -13.53 -34.78 1.15
N ASN A 328 -14.17 -33.66 0.97
CA ASN A 328 -13.81 -32.73 -0.09
C ASN A 328 -12.50 -32.07 0.30
N LEU A 329 -11.49 -32.33 -0.48
CA LEU A 329 -10.18 -31.72 -0.38
C LEU A 329 -10.30 -30.33 -1.05
N ASP A 330 -9.58 -29.35 -0.51
CA ASP A 330 -9.35 -28.13 -1.23
C ASP A 330 -8.66 -28.43 -2.58
N VAL A 331 -8.48 -27.43 -3.39
CA VAL A 331 -7.84 -27.58 -4.70
C VAL A 331 -6.41 -28.10 -4.62
N PHE A 332 -5.77 -28.07 -3.46
CA PHE A 332 -4.43 -28.59 -3.20
C PHE A 332 -4.43 -30.02 -2.61
N GLY A 333 -5.61 -30.58 -2.36
CA GLY A 333 -5.72 -31.89 -1.74
C GLY A 333 -5.68 -31.85 -0.21
N ASN A 334 -5.82 -30.67 0.41
CA ASN A 334 -5.98 -30.51 1.84
C ASN A 334 -7.43 -30.74 2.25
N PRO A 335 -7.71 -31.26 3.46
CA PRO A 335 -9.07 -31.50 3.93
C PRO A 335 -9.83 -30.21 4.31
N GLU A 336 -9.42 -29.04 3.85
CA GLU A 336 -10.09 -27.78 4.12
C GLU A 336 -11.27 -27.54 3.18
N ASN A 337 -12.37 -27.19 3.76
CA ASN A 337 -13.72 -27.18 3.21
C ASN A 337 -14.01 -26.00 2.31
N LEU A 338 -13.73 -26.10 1.01
CA LEU A 338 -14.35 -25.25 0.01
C LEU A 338 -15.85 -25.60 -0.27
N GLY A 339 -16.35 -26.70 0.29
CA GLY A 339 -17.56 -27.40 -0.16
C GLY A 339 -18.89 -26.96 0.42
N ASN A 340 -18.98 -26.15 1.46
CA ASN A 340 -20.26 -25.71 2.02
C ASN A 340 -20.15 -24.24 2.48
N GLN A 341 -19.97 -23.36 1.54
CA GLN A 341 -20.10 -21.92 1.83
C GLN A 341 -21.57 -21.61 2.10
N ASN A 342 -21.88 -21.19 3.30
CA ASN A 342 -23.24 -20.79 3.64
C ASN A 342 -23.46 -19.32 3.27
N TRP A 343 -23.76 -19.07 2.00
CA TRP A 343 -24.10 -17.74 1.48
C TRP A 343 -25.32 -17.09 2.14
N ASN A 344 -25.86 -17.70 3.18
CA ASN A 344 -26.96 -17.16 3.96
C ASN A 344 -26.52 -16.36 5.19
N GLU A 345 -25.23 -16.33 5.51
CA GLU A 345 -24.70 -15.51 6.58
C GLU A 345 -24.08 -14.24 6.00
N CYS A 346 -24.46 -13.09 6.57
CA CYS A 346 -23.93 -11.80 6.15
C CYS A 346 -22.61 -11.52 6.87
N THR A 347 -21.60 -11.11 6.14
CA THR A 347 -20.37 -10.56 6.68
C THR A 347 -20.49 -9.04 6.73
N GLN A 348 -20.15 -8.44 7.86
CA GLN A 348 -20.05 -6.99 7.98
C GLN A 348 -18.88 -6.47 7.15
N ASN A 349 -18.91 -5.17 6.79
CA ASN A 349 -17.80 -4.48 6.13
C ASN A 349 -16.69 -4.16 7.16
N GLU A 350 -16.13 -5.19 7.74
CA GLU A 350 -15.14 -5.16 8.82
C GLU A 350 -13.88 -5.90 8.39
N LYS A 351 -12.80 -5.61 9.08
CA LYS A 351 -11.52 -6.28 8.96
C LYS A 351 -11.27 -7.17 10.17
N ASP A 352 -10.51 -8.22 9.98
CA ASP A 352 -9.89 -9.04 11.02
C ASP A 352 -8.50 -9.43 10.50
N ASN A 353 -7.62 -8.43 10.44
CA ASN A 353 -6.28 -8.59 9.90
C ASN A 353 -5.28 -8.70 11.04
N GLU A 354 -4.38 -9.65 10.96
CA GLU A 354 -3.31 -9.86 11.93
C GLU A 354 -1.95 -10.01 11.24
N TYR A 355 -0.92 -9.46 11.86
CA TYR A 355 0.47 -9.59 11.41
C TYR A 355 1.39 -9.85 12.57
N THR A 356 2.30 -10.78 12.38
CA THR A 356 3.39 -11.06 13.32
C THR A 356 4.70 -11.23 12.57
N ALA A 357 5.76 -10.60 13.07
CA ALA A 357 7.10 -10.80 12.56
C ALA A 357 8.10 -10.99 13.69
N VAL A 358 9.06 -11.88 13.46
CA VAL A 358 10.25 -12.04 14.31
C VAL A 358 11.48 -11.77 13.48
N SER A 359 12.29 -10.82 13.90
CA SER A 359 13.50 -10.43 13.18
C SER A 359 14.72 -10.44 14.10
N LEU A 360 15.86 -10.84 13.52
CA LEU A 360 17.16 -10.89 14.23
C LEU A 360 18.21 -10.24 13.34
N ARG A 361 18.82 -9.18 13.83
CA ARG A 361 20.01 -8.56 13.28
C ARG A 361 21.21 -8.91 14.15
N MET A 362 22.31 -9.34 13.51
CA MET A 362 23.59 -9.58 14.16
C MET A 362 24.69 -8.84 13.41
N ASP A 363 25.46 -8.00 14.10
CA ASP A 363 26.61 -7.31 13.57
C ASP A 363 27.87 -7.77 14.31
N TRP A 364 28.88 -8.16 13.55
CA TRP A 364 30.14 -8.67 14.07
C TRP A 364 31.31 -7.89 13.50
N ASP A 365 31.95 -7.08 14.33
CA ASP A 365 33.22 -6.43 13.96
C ASP A 365 34.37 -7.46 13.94
N LEU A 366 34.84 -7.74 12.74
CA LEU A 366 35.94 -8.68 12.49
C LEU A 366 37.32 -8.05 12.64
N GLY A 367 37.39 -6.76 12.99
CA GLY A 367 38.60 -5.97 12.96
C GLY A 367 38.98 -5.53 11.54
N ASN A 368 40.04 -4.71 11.41
CA ASN A 368 40.48 -4.15 10.15
C ASN A 368 39.41 -3.38 9.38
N ASN A 369 38.48 -2.73 10.09
CA ASN A 369 37.34 -2.01 9.53
C ASN A 369 36.41 -2.90 8.68
N MET A 370 36.21 -4.14 9.08
CA MET A 370 35.29 -5.06 8.44
C MET A 370 34.18 -5.48 9.41
N THR A 371 32.94 -5.43 8.95
CA THR A 371 31.76 -5.88 9.68
C THR A 371 31.03 -6.95 8.91
N LEU A 372 30.72 -8.07 9.57
CA LEU A 372 29.81 -9.09 9.06
C LEU A 372 28.43 -8.84 9.67
N THR A 373 27.43 -8.64 8.81
CA THR A 373 26.04 -8.46 9.23
C THR A 373 25.19 -9.62 8.75
N SER A 374 24.37 -10.15 9.66
CA SER A 374 23.31 -11.12 9.32
C SER A 374 21.95 -10.56 9.68
N LEU A 375 21.01 -10.61 8.73
CA LEU A 375 19.62 -10.21 8.90
C LEU A 375 18.74 -11.43 8.64
N THR A 376 17.89 -11.78 9.58
CA THR A 376 16.91 -12.87 9.48
C THR A 376 15.54 -12.33 9.84
N SER A 377 14.52 -12.62 9.05
CA SER A 377 13.12 -12.30 9.37
C SER A 377 12.20 -13.45 8.98
N ILE A 378 11.22 -13.71 9.83
CA ILE A 378 10.10 -14.60 9.55
C ILE A 378 8.85 -13.81 9.85
N SER A 379 7.89 -13.79 8.95
CA SER A 379 6.64 -13.07 9.15
C SER A 379 5.44 -13.87 8.66
N ASP A 380 4.33 -13.61 9.30
CA ASP A 380 3.03 -14.22 9.07
C ASP A 380 1.97 -13.12 9.04
N TYR A 381 1.06 -13.18 8.06
CA TYR A 381 -0.03 -12.23 7.88
C TYR A 381 -1.31 -12.94 7.49
N ASP A 382 -2.34 -12.73 8.28
CA ASP A 382 -3.71 -13.18 8.02
C ASP A 382 -4.58 -11.99 7.65
N ARG A 383 -5.39 -12.15 6.59
CA ARG A 383 -6.37 -11.17 6.14
C ARG A 383 -7.77 -11.75 6.09
N GLU A 384 -8.70 -11.12 6.75
CA GLU A 384 -10.14 -11.32 6.55
C GLU A 384 -10.83 -9.96 6.45
N GLU A 385 -11.35 -9.61 5.27
CA GLU A 385 -11.99 -8.31 5.03
C GLU A 385 -13.29 -8.45 4.25
N GLY A 386 -14.36 -7.86 4.78
CA GLY A 386 -15.58 -7.64 4.02
C GLY A 386 -15.55 -6.28 3.34
N LEU A 387 -15.87 -6.24 2.03
CA LEU A 387 -15.85 -5.01 1.25
C LEU A 387 -17.22 -4.72 0.64
N GLU A 388 -17.66 -3.49 0.83
CA GLU A 388 -18.67 -2.85 -0.01
C GLU A 388 -17.93 -2.27 -1.24
N ALA A 389 -18.32 -2.66 -2.43
CA ALA A 389 -17.61 -2.26 -3.63
C ALA A 389 -18.49 -1.64 -4.72
N ASP A 390 -19.71 -1.16 -4.37
CA ASP A 390 -20.60 -0.49 -5.31
C ASP A 390 -21.20 0.82 -4.77
N GLY A 391 -21.09 1.09 -3.48
CA GLY A 391 -21.55 2.33 -2.87
C GLY A 391 -23.06 2.50 -2.87
N THR A 392 -23.83 1.40 -2.91
CA THR A 392 -25.29 1.43 -2.89
C THR A 392 -25.86 0.56 -1.78
N ILE A 393 -27.14 0.74 -1.47
CA ILE A 393 -27.84 -0.13 -0.51
C ILE A 393 -28.21 -1.49 -1.10
N TYR A 394 -27.85 -1.76 -2.35
CA TYR A 394 -28.14 -3.02 -3.03
C TYR A 394 -26.90 -3.91 -3.02
N GLN A 395 -27.11 -5.19 -2.93
CA GLN A 395 -26.05 -6.17 -3.16
C GLN A 395 -25.77 -6.24 -4.67
N ASN A 396 -24.98 -5.30 -5.17
CA ASN A 396 -24.63 -5.21 -6.56
C ASN A 396 -23.22 -5.76 -6.82
N TYR A 397 -22.25 -5.32 -6.03
CA TYR A 397 -20.92 -5.90 -6.00
C TYR A 397 -20.34 -5.82 -4.60
N GLU A 398 -20.17 -6.95 -3.97
CA GLU A 398 -19.57 -7.09 -2.66
C GLU A 398 -18.51 -8.17 -2.70
N ALA A 399 -17.51 -8.03 -1.86
CA ALA A 399 -16.41 -8.97 -1.80
C ALA A 399 -16.05 -9.35 -0.36
N HIS A 400 -15.56 -10.55 -0.20
CA HIS A 400 -14.92 -11.02 1.02
C HIS A 400 -13.53 -11.54 0.66
N LEU A 401 -12.52 -10.90 1.21
CA LEU A 401 -11.12 -11.20 0.98
C LEU A 401 -10.61 -12.06 2.12
N LEU A 402 -10.05 -13.19 1.78
CA LEU A 402 -9.33 -14.06 2.71
C LEU A 402 -7.91 -14.22 2.19
N GLY A 403 -6.91 -14.08 3.06
CA GLY A 403 -5.53 -14.17 2.61
C GLY A 403 -4.60 -14.60 3.73
N GLU A 404 -3.59 -15.36 3.37
CA GLU A 404 -2.49 -15.76 4.25
C GLU A 404 -1.18 -15.47 3.53
N VAL A 405 -0.20 -14.92 4.24
CA VAL A 405 1.17 -14.74 3.73
C VAL A 405 2.16 -15.21 4.77
N GLU A 406 2.93 -16.24 4.42
CA GLU A 406 4.10 -16.65 5.19
C GLU A 406 5.36 -16.21 4.43
N SER A 407 6.30 -15.53 5.11
CA SER A 407 7.54 -15.09 4.49
C SER A 407 8.75 -15.35 5.37
N GLN A 408 9.86 -15.70 4.72
CA GLN A 408 11.17 -15.89 5.32
C GLN A 408 12.21 -15.11 4.54
N PHE A 409 13.06 -14.38 5.24
CA PHE A 409 14.14 -13.61 4.66
C PHE A 409 15.45 -13.85 5.41
N GLN A 410 16.53 -14.02 4.66
CA GLN A 410 17.89 -14.12 5.20
C GLN A 410 18.85 -13.32 4.32
N GLU A 411 19.59 -12.37 4.92
CA GLU A 411 20.71 -11.69 4.27
C GLU A 411 22.00 -11.93 5.06
N LEU A 412 23.07 -12.16 4.36
CA LEU A 412 24.43 -12.17 4.92
C LEU A 412 25.28 -11.22 4.09
N ARG A 413 25.90 -10.23 4.74
CA ARG A 413 26.75 -9.26 4.07
C ARG A 413 28.02 -8.98 4.84
N LEU A 414 29.08 -8.75 4.09
CA LEU A 414 30.36 -8.27 4.60
C LEU A 414 30.60 -6.87 4.04
N SER A 415 30.89 -5.92 4.93
CA SER A 415 31.20 -4.54 4.57
C SER A 415 32.56 -4.14 5.13
N GLY A 416 33.20 -3.14 4.54
CA GLY A 416 34.46 -2.65 5.02
C GLY A 416 34.92 -1.37 4.30
N THR A 417 36.13 -0.90 4.67
CA THR A 417 36.73 0.31 4.08
C THR A 417 38.07 0.01 3.42
N PHE A 418 38.42 0.77 2.39
CA PHE A 418 39.75 0.82 1.80
C PHE A 418 40.54 2.00 2.42
N GLY A 419 40.80 1.94 3.71
CA GLY A 419 41.39 3.07 4.44
C GLY A 419 40.47 4.31 4.41
N GLN A 420 41.00 5.43 3.91
CA GLN A 420 40.22 6.67 3.73
C GLN A 420 39.73 6.87 2.28
N THR A 421 40.01 5.93 1.38
CA THR A 421 39.73 6.11 -0.06
C THR A 421 38.41 5.49 -0.52
N GLY A 422 37.74 4.70 0.30
CA GLY A 422 36.46 4.14 -0.14
C GLY A 422 35.87 3.11 0.79
N ASN A 423 34.63 2.75 0.49
CA ASN A 423 33.85 1.76 1.21
C ASN A 423 33.37 0.69 0.24
N TRP A 424 33.12 -0.49 0.76
CA TRP A 424 32.59 -1.59 -0.03
C TRP A 424 31.61 -2.44 0.79
N VAL A 425 30.68 -3.06 0.12
CA VAL A 425 29.79 -4.08 0.66
C VAL A 425 29.59 -5.19 -0.37
N ILE A 426 29.59 -6.42 0.08
CA ILE A 426 29.19 -7.60 -0.70
C ILE A 426 28.22 -8.43 0.14
N GLY A 427 27.26 -9.08 -0.49
CA GLY A 427 26.29 -9.88 0.22
C GLY A 427 25.48 -10.81 -0.65
N THR A 428 24.71 -11.64 0.01
CA THR A 428 23.74 -12.55 -0.59
C THR A 428 22.48 -12.51 0.24
N ASN A 429 21.32 -12.67 -0.40
CA ASN A 429 20.07 -12.92 0.31
C ASN A 429 19.25 -14.04 -0.34
N TYR A 430 18.40 -14.60 0.48
CA TYR A 430 17.36 -15.54 0.12
C TYR A 430 16.04 -15.08 0.72
N GLU A 431 14.98 -15.12 -0.07
CA GLU A 431 13.62 -14.81 0.34
C GLU A 431 12.69 -15.89 -0.20
N SER A 432 11.81 -16.42 0.66
CA SER A 432 10.76 -17.36 0.30
C SER A 432 9.44 -16.81 0.83
N THR A 433 8.41 -16.80 -0.02
CA THR A 433 7.08 -16.29 0.34
C THR A 433 6.02 -17.22 -0.21
N GLU A 434 5.15 -17.72 0.67
CA GLU A 434 3.92 -18.44 0.33
C GLU A 434 2.73 -17.50 0.54
N THR A 435 1.86 -17.40 -0.46
CA THR A 435 0.67 -16.55 -0.41
C THR A 435 -0.55 -17.33 -0.82
N LYS A 436 -1.60 -17.27 -0.01
CA LYS A 436 -2.95 -17.69 -0.36
C LYS A 436 -3.83 -16.46 -0.48
N ASP A 437 -4.52 -16.29 -1.58
CA ASP A 437 -5.34 -15.13 -1.86
C ASP A 437 -6.70 -15.58 -2.44
N ASP A 438 -7.69 -15.63 -1.56
CA ASP A 438 -9.05 -16.04 -1.90
C ASP A 438 -9.95 -14.80 -1.96
N PHE A 439 -10.57 -14.59 -3.11
CA PHE A 439 -11.50 -13.51 -3.37
C PHE A 439 -12.89 -14.07 -3.63
N LEU A 440 -13.79 -13.89 -2.66
CA LEU A 440 -15.19 -14.28 -2.77
C LEU A 440 -16.00 -13.09 -3.26
N ALA A 441 -16.47 -13.13 -4.50
CA ALA A 441 -17.27 -12.08 -5.10
C ALA A 441 -18.73 -12.47 -5.21
N SER A 442 -19.62 -11.57 -4.80
CA SER A 442 -21.05 -11.67 -5.04
C SER A 442 -21.48 -10.58 -6.02
N PHE A 443 -22.10 -10.98 -7.10
CA PHE A 443 -22.64 -10.09 -8.12
C PHE A 443 -24.16 -10.20 -8.12
N GLY A 444 -24.82 -9.12 -7.67
CA GLY A 444 -26.28 -9.13 -7.53
C GLY A 444 -26.99 -8.60 -8.77
N TYR A 445 -27.67 -7.48 -8.61
CA TYR A 445 -28.62 -6.95 -9.61
C TYR A 445 -28.00 -6.25 -10.80
N ALA A 446 -26.75 -5.82 -10.73
CA ALA A 446 -26.10 -5.09 -11.81
C ALA A 446 -25.47 -5.98 -12.86
N THR A 447 -25.15 -7.21 -12.50
CA THR A 447 -24.54 -8.11 -13.47
C THR A 447 -25.58 -8.79 -14.33
N VAL A 448 -26.12 -8.04 -15.24
CA VAL A 448 -26.66 -8.68 -16.44
C VAL A 448 -25.46 -9.09 -17.25
N VAL A 449 -25.05 -10.35 -17.16
CA VAL A 449 -24.11 -10.95 -18.11
C VAL A 449 -24.62 -10.61 -19.50
N PRO A 450 -23.84 -9.95 -20.38
CA PRO A 450 -24.31 -9.59 -21.71
C PRO A 450 -24.87 -10.82 -22.38
N TYR A 451 -26.04 -10.67 -22.94
CA TYR A 451 -26.80 -11.72 -23.61
C TYR A 451 -25.89 -12.62 -24.42
N THR A 452 -25.54 -13.75 -23.88
CA THR A 452 -25.05 -14.84 -24.69
C THR A 452 -26.22 -15.35 -25.49
N PHE A 453 -25.97 -15.87 -26.65
CA PHE A 453 -26.96 -16.37 -27.62
C PHE A 453 -28.05 -17.31 -27.04
N PHE A 454 -28.00 -17.66 -25.77
CA PHE A 454 -28.72 -18.81 -25.24
C PHE A 454 -29.67 -18.56 -24.07
N THR A 455 -29.45 -17.59 -23.20
CA THR A 455 -30.42 -17.20 -22.14
C THR A 455 -29.76 -16.21 -21.16
N VAL A 456 -30.53 -15.42 -20.46
CA VAL A 456 -30.08 -14.67 -19.26
C VAL A 456 -29.78 -15.70 -18.18
N ILE A 457 -28.49 -15.97 -17.93
CA ILE A 457 -28.09 -16.81 -16.82
C ILE A 457 -27.64 -15.88 -15.75
N PRO A 458 -28.24 -15.94 -14.54
CA PRO A 458 -27.70 -15.21 -13.41
C PRO A 458 -26.26 -15.71 -13.14
N PHE A 459 -25.34 -14.78 -12.94
CA PHE A 459 -24.02 -15.09 -12.46
C PHE A 459 -24.12 -15.26 -10.95
N GLY A 460 -23.75 -16.41 -10.44
CA GLY A 460 -23.77 -16.71 -9.01
C GLY A 460 -22.52 -16.16 -8.30
N PRO A 461 -22.48 -16.21 -6.98
CA PRO A 461 -21.26 -15.93 -6.24
C PRO A 461 -20.11 -16.82 -6.72
N THR A 462 -18.93 -16.26 -6.83
CA THR A 462 -17.74 -16.97 -7.30
C THR A 462 -16.60 -16.84 -6.31
N VAL A 463 -15.76 -17.85 -6.24
CA VAL A 463 -14.51 -17.83 -5.51
C VAL A 463 -13.37 -17.79 -6.51
N THR A 464 -12.63 -16.70 -6.53
CA THR A 464 -11.38 -16.60 -7.25
C THR A 464 -10.26 -16.85 -6.26
N PHE A 465 -9.36 -17.77 -6.54
CA PHE A 465 -8.17 -17.96 -5.73
C PHE A 465 -6.90 -17.87 -6.59
N ASN A 466 -5.83 -17.41 -5.96
CA ASN A 466 -4.50 -17.34 -6.53
C ASN A 466 -3.48 -17.64 -5.43
N ASN A 467 -3.03 -18.87 -5.38
CA ASN A 467 -2.03 -19.29 -4.41
C ASN A 467 -0.67 -19.29 -5.10
N GLN A 468 0.29 -18.60 -4.50
CA GLN A 468 1.62 -18.43 -5.09
C GLN A 468 2.70 -18.83 -4.09
N GLU A 469 3.75 -19.47 -4.59
CA GLU A 469 5.02 -19.67 -3.91
C GLU A 469 6.10 -18.95 -4.71
N THR A 470 6.93 -18.17 -4.02
CA THR A 470 7.97 -17.37 -4.65
C THR A 470 9.27 -17.51 -3.90
N ASP A 471 10.30 -18.04 -4.58
CA ASP A 471 11.66 -18.14 -4.08
C ASP A 471 12.58 -17.18 -4.82
N THR A 472 13.36 -16.41 -4.07
CA THR A 472 14.27 -15.42 -4.63
C THR A 472 15.67 -15.57 -4.02
N THR A 473 16.68 -15.73 -4.86
CA THR A 473 18.09 -15.75 -4.44
C THR A 473 18.86 -14.63 -5.14
N SER A 474 19.71 -13.92 -4.39
CA SER A 474 20.49 -12.83 -4.97
C SER A 474 21.90 -12.75 -4.41
N PHE A 475 22.81 -12.22 -5.29
CA PHE A 475 24.17 -11.84 -4.94
C PHE A 475 24.37 -10.37 -5.31
N PHE A 476 24.91 -9.57 -4.40
CA PHE A 476 25.09 -8.14 -4.63
C PHE A 476 26.41 -7.62 -4.09
N GLY A 477 26.84 -6.49 -4.62
CA GLY A 477 27.96 -5.73 -4.11
C GLY A 477 27.93 -4.28 -4.57
N SER A 478 28.53 -3.41 -3.76
CA SER A 478 28.73 -2.00 -4.09
C SER A 478 30.08 -1.53 -3.56
N VAL A 479 30.68 -0.59 -4.30
CA VAL A 479 31.89 0.08 -3.90
C VAL A 479 31.76 1.58 -4.16
N ASP A 480 32.12 2.38 -3.18
CA ASP A 480 32.29 3.82 -3.30
C ASP A 480 33.78 4.12 -3.18
N PHE A 481 34.32 4.77 -4.17
CA PHE A 481 35.76 5.04 -4.27
C PHE A 481 36.01 6.52 -4.54
N SER A 482 36.76 7.17 -3.64
CA SER A 482 37.24 8.54 -3.80
C SER A 482 38.42 8.58 -4.79
N VAL A 483 38.16 9.13 -5.96
CA VAL A 483 39.16 9.32 -7.01
C VAL A 483 40.18 10.39 -6.60
N ASN A 484 39.69 11.42 -5.91
CA ASN A 484 40.48 12.48 -5.27
C ASN A 484 39.62 13.14 -4.21
N ASP A 485 40.10 14.23 -3.59
CA ASP A 485 39.41 14.92 -2.48
C ASP A 485 38.01 15.48 -2.88
N ASN A 486 37.76 15.65 -4.17
CA ASN A 486 36.53 16.28 -4.67
C ASN A 486 35.59 15.32 -5.42
N TRP A 487 36.11 14.21 -5.90
CA TRP A 487 35.33 13.28 -6.73
C TRP A 487 35.33 11.87 -6.15
N ALA A 488 34.15 11.29 -6.07
CA ALA A 488 33.98 9.87 -5.79
C ALA A 488 33.12 9.19 -6.87
N VAL A 489 33.30 7.89 -7.02
CA VAL A 489 32.58 7.04 -7.97
C VAL A 489 31.94 5.89 -7.19
N THR A 490 30.67 5.63 -7.49
CA THR A 490 29.90 4.49 -6.96
C THR A 490 29.70 3.47 -8.06
N LEU A 491 30.03 2.21 -7.79
CA LEU A 491 29.72 1.06 -8.65
C LEU A 491 28.96 0.04 -7.85
N GLY A 492 27.78 -0.33 -8.33
CA GLY A 492 26.95 -1.37 -7.70
C GLY A 492 26.47 -2.39 -8.73
N ALA A 493 26.34 -3.63 -8.30
CA ALA A 493 25.79 -4.71 -9.13
C ALA A 493 25.04 -5.72 -8.26
N ARG A 494 23.97 -6.29 -8.81
CA ARG A 494 23.19 -7.38 -8.22
C ARG A 494 22.71 -8.33 -9.30
N TYR A 495 22.86 -9.60 -9.05
CA TYR A 495 22.24 -10.67 -9.81
C TYR A 495 21.16 -11.32 -8.96
N THR A 496 19.99 -11.52 -9.53
CA THR A 496 18.83 -12.11 -8.85
C THR A 496 18.23 -13.18 -9.72
N GLU A 497 17.92 -14.32 -9.13
CA GLU A 497 17.08 -15.39 -9.68
C GLU A 497 15.80 -15.48 -8.87
N GLN A 498 14.66 -15.58 -9.53
CA GLN A 498 13.36 -15.77 -8.91
C GLN A 498 12.59 -16.88 -9.60
N GLU A 499 12.09 -17.80 -8.81
CA GLU A 499 11.12 -18.82 -9.21
C GLU A 499 9.76 -18.47 -8.58
N ARG A 500 8.72 -18.52 -9.38
CA ARG A 500 7.35 -18.26 -8.94
C ARG A 500 6.43 -19.32 -9.49
N GLU A 501 5.76 -20.03 -8.58
CA GLU A 501 4.71 -20.96 -8.91
C GLU A 501 3.35 -20.37 -8.54
N SER A 502 2.33 -20.64 -9.32
CA SER A 502 0.97 -20.19 -9.04
C SER A 502 -0.05 -21.27 -9.38
N LEU A 503 -1.06 -21.39 -8.53
CA LEU A 503 -2.26 -22.20 -8.77
C LEU A 503 -3.49 -21.31 -8.66
N MET A 504 -4.23 -21.18 -9.75
CA MET A 504 -5.34 -20.22 -9.87
C MET A 504 -6.61 -20.88 -10.41
N SER A 505 -7.75 -20.40 -9.99
CA SER A 505 -9.05 -20.69 -10.62
C SER A 505 -10.15 -19.74 -10.17
N ASN A 506 -11.23 -19.76 -10.94
CA ASN A 506 -12.55 -19.34 -10.48
C ASN A 506 -13.41 -20.57 -10.25
N GLN A 507 -13.97 -20.68 -9.06
CA GLN A 507 -14.79 -21.81 -8.65
C GLN A 507 -16.26 -21.40 -8.47
N ASP A 508 -17.10 -22.38 -8.71
CA ASP A 508 -18.52 -22.32 -8.36
C ASP A 508 -18.68 -22.34 -6.84
N SER A 509 -19.61 -21.56 -6.32
CA SER A 509 -19.91 -21.50 -4.87
C SER A 509 -20.53 -22.77 -4.27
N GLY A 510 -20.74 -23.80 -5.09
CA GLY A 510 -21.35 -25.06 -4.69
C GLY A 510 -22.83 -25.17 -5.04
N ASP A 511 -23.45 -24.12 -5.57
CA ASP A 511 -24.85 -24.10 -6.01
C ASP A 511 -25.07 -24.58 -7.46
N GLY A 512 -24.00 -24.76 -8.22
CA GLY A 512 -23.98 -25.21 -9.60
C GLY A 512 -24.34 -24.15 -10.64
N VAL A 513 -24.56 -22.90 -10.25
CA VAL A 513 -24.94 -21.81 -11.18
C VAL A 513 -23.77 -21.48 -12.08
N ASN A 514 -22.59 -21.20 -11.51
CA ASN A 514 -21.39 -20.89 -12.28
C ASN A 514 -20.84 -22.12 -13.02
N ALA A 515 -21.00 -23.33 -12.48
CA ALA A 515 -20.69 -24.55 -13.20
C ALA A 515 -21.55 -24.72 -14.47
N THR A 516 -22.85 -24.41 -14.39
CA THR A 516 -23.73 -24.39 -15.58
C THR A 516 -23.28 -23.36 -16.60
N PHE A 517 -22.88 -22.17 -16.13
CA PHE A 517 -22.32 -21.11 -16.97
C PHE A 517 -21.01 -21.57 -17.64
N GLY A 518 -20.06 -22.13 -16.89
CA GLY A 518 -18.81 -22.69 -17.43
C GLY A 518 -19.05 -23.76 -18.49
N ASN A 519 -20.02 -24.65 -18.29
CA ASN A 519 -20.39 -25.67 -19.28
C ASN A 519 -20.92 -25.05 -20.59
N GLN A 520 -21.61 -23.92 -20.51
CA GLN A 520 -22.07 -23.20 -21.72
C GLN A 520 -20.90 -22.53 -22.43
N ILE A 521 -19.94 -21.92 -21.70
CA ILE A 521 -18.70 -21.38 -22.24
C ILE A 521 -17.92 -22.45 -23.01
N ILE A 522 -17.73 -23.61 -22.40
CA ILE A 522 -17.04 -24.74 -23.03
C ILE A 522 -17.73 -25.14 -24.31
N THR A 523 -19.06 -25.33 -24.28
CA THR A 523 -19.88 -25.68 -25.44
C THR A 523 -19.77 -24.63 -26.56
N TYR A 524 -19.82 -23.36 -26.20
CA TYR A 524 -19.68 -22.25 -27.15
C TYR A 524 -18.28 -22.23 -27.81
N ASN A 525 -17.22 -22.42 -27.05
CA ASN A 525 -15.85 -22.52 -27.56
C ASN A 525 -15.68 -23.71 -28.52
N GLN A 526 -16.32 -24.85 -28.24
CA GLN A 526 -16.32 -26.01 -29.12
C GLN A 526 -16.99 -25.67 -30.47
N ILE A 527 -18.13 -24.95 -30.43
CA ILE A 527 -18.82 -24.49 -31.64
C ILE A 527 -17.95 -23.50 -32.42
N LEU A 528 -17.39 -22.48 -31.77
CA LEU A 528 -16.60 -21.45 -32.44
C LEU A 528 -15.34 -22.02 -33.12
N SER A 529 -14.70 -22.98 -32.46
CA SER A 529 -13.52 -23.65 -33.02
C SER A 529 -13.81 -24.64 -34.14
N GLY A 530 -15.09 -24.88 -34.47
CA GLY A 530 -15.52 -25.86 -35.47
C GLY A 530 -15.23 -27.32 -35.06
N GLN A 531 -15.07 -27.55 -33.79
CA GLN A 531 -14.79 -28.89 -33.23
C GLN A 531 -16.08 -29.63 -32.87
N PRO A 532 -16.05 -30.95 -32.69
CA PRO A 532 -17.24 -31.68 -32.23
C PRO A 532 -17.72 -31.17 -30.87
N VAL A 533 -19.00 -30.92 -30.71
CA VAL A 533 -19.62 -30.51 -29.47
C VAL A 533 -19.82 -31.73 -28.57
N ILE A 534 -19.03 -31.82 -27.49
CA ILE A 534 -19.10 -32.90 -26.48
C ILE A 534 -19.67 -32.42 -25.14
N GLY A 535 -19.98 -31.11 -25.02
CA GLY A 535 -20.44 -30.48 -23.78
C GLY A 535 -19.31 -30.09 -22.83
N GLY A 536 -19.66 -29.46 -21.72
CA GLY A 536 -18.73 -29.08 -20.67
C GLY A 536 -18.69 -30.09 -19.53
N ASN A 537 -17.71 -29.97 -18.69
CA ASN A 537 -17.46 -30.86 -17.55
C ASN A 537 -17.37 -30.10 -16.20
N ALA A 538 -17.76 -28.81 -16.15
CA ALA A 538 -17.81 -28.06 -14.91
C ALA A 538 -18.87 -28.66 -13.95
N VAL A 539 -18.51 -28.76 -12.68
CA VAL A 539 -19.36 -29.31 -11.61
C VAL A 539 -19.52 -28.27 -10.49
N ALA A 540 -20.60 -28.40 -9.72
CA ALA A 540 -20.83 -27.54 -8.56
C ALA A 540 -19.64 -27.65 -7.56
N GLY A 541 -19.16 -26.48 -7.10
CA GLY A 541 -17.98 -26.37 -6.24
C GLY A 541 -16.63 -26.57 -6.93
N GLY A 542 -16.62 -26.83 -8.25
CA GLY A 542 -15.40 -26.95 -9.03
C GLY A 542 -15.11 -25.73 -9.87
N SER A 543 -13.94 -25.70 -10.54
CA SER A 543 -13.59 -24.65 -11.49
C SER A 543 -14.57 -24.63 -12.65
N TRP A 544 -14.98 -23.43 -13.07
CA TRP A 544 -15.77 -23.20 -14.29
C TRP A 544 -14.97 -22.54 -15.42
N VAL A 545 -13.68 -22.33 -15.20
CA VAL A 545 -12.75 -21.73 -16.19
C VAL A 545 -12.42 -22.75 -17.28
N ALA A 546 -12.60 -22.36 -18.53
CA ALA A 546 -12.33 -23.23 -19.68
C ALA A 546 -10.84 -23.24 -20.06
N SER A 547 -10.25 -24.42 -20.22
CA SER A 547 -8.95 -24.59 -20.87
C SER A 547 -9.00 -24.05 -22.30
N GLN A 548 -7.85 -23.64 -22.85
CA GLN A 548 -7.71 -23.26 -24.26
C GLN A 548 -7.48 -24.45 -25.18
N GLU A 549 -7.13 -25.58 -24.61
CA GLU A 549 -6.89 -26.80 -25.35
C GLU A 549 -8.19 -27.55 -25.57
N TYR A 550 -8.46 -27.96 -26.84
CA TYR A 550 -9.59 -28.82 -27.10
C TYR A 550 -9.42 -30.16 -26.34
N PRO A 551 -10.45 -30.66 -25.64
CA PRO A 551 -11.87 -30.34 -25.70
C PRO A 551 -12.37 -29.15 -24.87
N PHE A 552 -11.56 -28.22 -24.44
CA PHE A 552 -11.95 -27.08 -23.58
C PHE A 552 -12.53 -27.54 -22.24
N TYR A 553 -11.80 -28.35 -21.51
CA TYR A 553 -12.24 -28.87 -20.20
C TYR A 553 -11.96 -27.88 -19.07
N THR A 554 -12.64 -28.03 -17.94
CA THR A 554 -12.26 -27.40 -16.66
C THR A 554 -11.39 -28.33 -15.82
N SER A 555 -10.63 -27.75 -14.88
CA SER A 555 -9.87 -28.52 -13.88
C SER A 555 -10.57 -28.42 -12.52
N GLU A 556 -10.77 -29.57 -11.86
CA GLU A 556 -11.33 -29.58 -10.50
C GLU A 556 -10.39 -28.89 -9.48
N LYS A 557 -9.08 -28.86 -9.77
CA LYS A 557 -8.03 -28.32 -8.87
C LYS A 557 -7.51 -26.94 -9.26
N GLY A 558 -7.98 -26.36 -10.34
CA GLY A 558 -7.41 -25.12 -10.90
C GLY A 558 -6.29 -25.39 -11.92
N PHE A 559 -5.58 -24.30 -12.27
CA PHE A 559 -4.58 -24.29 -13.32
C PHE A 559 -3.24 -23.80 -12.77
N ALA A 560 -2.24 -24.67 -12.78
CA ALA A 560 -0.88 -24.32 -12.38
C ALA A 560 -0.14 -23.53 -13.47
N ARG A 561 0.68 -22.59 -13.07
CA ARG A 561 1.58 -21.80 -13.90
C ARG A 561 2.91 -21.62 -13.17
N GLU A 562 3.97 -21.48 -13.94
CA GLU A 562 5.33 -21.19 -13.46
C GLU A 562 5.89 -19.99 -14.19
N LEU A 563 6.65 -19.16 -13.49
CA LEU A 563 7.38 -18.03 -14.02
C LEU A 563 8.77 -18.02 -13.40
N ASN A 564 9.78 -18.23 -14.22
CA ASN A 564 11.18 -18.22 -13.81
C ASN A 564 11.89 -17.06 -14.48
N GLU A 565 12.47 -16.17 -13.70
CA GLU A 565 13.11 -14.96 -14.18
C GLU A 565 14.47 -14.75 -13.52
N ASP A 566 15.40 -14.19 -14.28
CA ASP A 566 16.66 -13.68 -13.75
C ASP A 566 16.91 -12.25 -14.22
N ASN A 567 17.67 -11.50 -13.44
CA ASN A 567 18.00 -10.13 -13.81
C ASN A 567 19.35 -9.68 -13.26
N PHE A 568 19.91 -8.65 -13.92
CA PHE A 568 21.14 -8.02 -13.53
C PHE A 568 20.92 -6.51 -13.35
N SER A 569 20.75 -6.09 -12.09
CA SER A 569 20.65 -4.69 -11.70
C SER A 569 22.04 -4.10 -11.50
N TRP A 570 22.24 -2.82 -11.88
CA TRP A 570 23.52 -2.17 -11.67
C TRP A 570 23.36 -0.66 -11.49
N LYS A 571 24.35 -0.05 -10.83
CA LYS A 571 24.43 1.40 -10.63
C LYS A 571 25.84 1.89 -10.97
N LEU A 572 25.90 2.99 -11.73
CA LEU A 572 27.08 3.82 -11.93
C LEU A 572 26.77 5.22 -11.43
N GLY A 573 27.45 5.64 -10.39
CA GLY A 573 27.28 6.96 -9.78
C GLY A 573 28.58 7.74 -9.72
N THR A 574 28.50 9.04 -9.70
CA THR A 574 29.61 9.92 -9.38
C THR A 574 29.14 11.08 -8.53
N THR A 575 29.94 11.47 -7.57
CA THR A 575 29.68 12.65 -6.71
C THR A 575 30.82 13.64 -6.81
N TYR A 576 30.46 14.93 -6.67
CA TYR A 576 31.41 16.04 -6.65
C TYR A 576 31.15 16.92 -5.42
N SER A 577 32.15 17.06 -4.55
CA SER A 577 32.16 17.83 -3.32
C SER A 577 33.24 18.93 -3.28
N GLY A 578 33.72 19.40 -4.45
CA GLY A 578 34.75 20.43 -4.55
C GLY A 578 34.28 21.87 -4.29
N ILE A 579 33.01 22.07 -3.95
CA ILE A 579 32.42 23.34 -3.51
C ILE A 579 32.05 23.17 -2.05
N GLU A 580 32.46 24.11 -1.21
CA GLU A 580 32.15 24.12 0.22
C GLU A 580 30.63 24.09 0.44
N ASP A 581 30.16 23.27 1.36
CA ASP A 581 28.77 23.07 1.71
C ASP A 581 27.85 22.61 0.54
N ALA A 582 28.44 21.98 -0.51
CA ALA A 582 27.69 21.50 -1.64
C ALA A 582 28.14 20.10 -2.10
N LEU A 583 27.17 19.22 -2.35
CA LEU A 583 27.34 17.92 -2.98
C LEU A 583 26.51 17.86 -4.27
N PHE A 584 27.14 17.46 -5.38
CA PHE A 584 26.44 17.18 -6.62
C PHE A 584 26.64 15.72 -7.00
N TRP A 585 25.65 15.13 -7.67
CA TRP A 585 25.75 13.75 -8.14
C TRP A 585 25.16 13.57 -9.54
N PHE A 586 25.64 12.53 -10.20
CA PHE A 586 25.01 11.93 -11.37
C PHE A 586 24.94 10.42 -11.17
N ASN A 587 23.76 9.83 -11.34
CA ASN A 587 23.52 8.41 -11.23
C ASN A 587 22.91 7.87 -12.53
N LEU A 588 23.38 6.70 -12.93
CA LEU A 588 22.79 5.85 -13.94
C LEU A 588 22.50 4.50 -13.29
N THR A 589 21.22 4.13 -13.22
CA THR A 589 20.79 2.95 -12.47
C THR A 589 19.86 2.10 -13.32
N LYS A 590 20.12 0.80 -13.37
CA LYS A 590 19.23 -0.19 -13.95
C LYS A 590 18.57 -0.99 -12.83
N GLY A 591 17.25 -1.10 -12.86
CA GLY A 591 16.45 -1.84 -11.90
C GLY A 591 15.35 -2.66 -12.57
N PHE A 592 14.69 -3.51 -11.78
CA PHE A 592 13.65 -4.42 -12.25
C PHE A 592 12.52 -4.52 -11.22
N LYS A 593 11.32 -4.79 -11.73
CA LYS A 593 10.20 -5.29 -10.96
C LYS A 593 9.85 -6.68 -11.49
N SER A 594 9.68 -7.65 -10.60
CA SER A 594 9.38 -9.04 -10.97
C SER A 594 8.06 -9.16 -11.72
N GLY A 595 7.98 -10.20 -12.56
CA GLY A 595 6.74 -10.62 -13.16
C GLY A 595 5.73 -11.11 -12.12
N SER A 596 4.46 -11.21 -12.52
CA SER A 596 3.36 -11.57 -11.63
C SER A 596 2.25 -12.30 -12.38
N PHE A 597 1.40 -12.98 -11.62
CA PHE A 597 0.18 -13.59 -12.12
C PHE A 597 -1.02 -12.71 -11.75
N PRO A 598 -1.99 -12.51 -12.68
CA PRO A 598 -3.19 -11.73 -12.38
C PRO A 598 -4.12 -12.49 -11.41
N THR A 599 -4.68 -11.80 -10.42
CA THR A 599 -5.64 -12.37 -9.45
C THR A 599 -7.08 -11.98 -9.82
N ILE A 600 -7.46 -12.08 -11.08
CA ILE A 600 -8.73 -11.58 -11.55
C ILE A 600 -9.61 -12.70 -12.05
N GLY A 601 -10.94 -12.48 -11.98
CA GLY A 601 -11.93 -13.37 -12.53
C GLY A 601 -11.66 -13.69 -13.99
N ALA A 602 -11.60 -14.96 -14.34
CA ALA A 602 -11.30 -15.45 -15.67
C ALA A 602 -12.36 -16.45 -16.15
N THR A 603 -12.70 -16.38 -17.42
CA THR A 603 -13.54 -17.41 -18.08
C THR A 603 -12.71 -18.42 -18.85
N THR A 604 -11.49 -18.04 -19.20
CA THR A 604 -10.53 -18.91 -19.91
C THR A 604 -9.13 -18.82 -19.30
N THR A 605 -8.35 -19.87 -19.47
CA THR A 605 -6.96 -19.93 -18.96
C THR A 605 -5.98 -18.97 -19.63
N LEU A 606 -6.39 -18.26 -20.71
CA LEU A 606 -5.62 -17.16 -21.31
C LEU A 606 -5.37 -16.03 -20.34
N GLN A 607 -6.38 -15.75 -19.53
CA GLN A 607 -6.35 -14.65 -18.57
C GLN A 607 -5.43 -14.91 -17.38
N TYR A 608 -4.97 -16.15 -17.22
CA TYR A 608 -3.98 -16.55 -16.21
C TYR A 608 -2.53 -16.49 -16.69
N ASN A 609 -2.26 -15.97 -17.86
CA ASN A 609 -0.89 -15.80 -18.33
C ASN A 609 -0.19 -14.72 -17.47
N PRO A 610 1.05 -14.96 -17.04
CA PRO A 610 1.78 -13.99 -16.27
C PRO A 610 2.19 -12.78 -17.12
N VAL A 611 2.40 -11.64 -16.47
CA VAL A 611 3.23 -10.56 -17.00
C VAL A 611 4.69 -10.85 -16.66
N VAL A 612 5.59 -10.51 -17.60
CA VAL A 612 7.03 -10.62 -17.38
C VAL A 612 7.58 -9.42 -16.60
N GLN A 613 8.79 -9.55 -16.08
CA GLN A 613 9.46 -8.48 -15.35
C GLN A 613 9.53 -7.17 -16.16
N GLU A 614 9.32 -6.04 -15.48
CA GLU A 614 9.58 -4.72 -16.06
C GLU A 614 11.02 -4.30 -15.77
N GLU A 615 11.62 -3.58 -16.72
CA GLU A 615 12.97 -3.04 -16.64
C GLU A 615 12.90 -1.51 -16.62
N ILE A 616 13.72 -0.88 -15.78
CA ILE A 616 13.93 0.57 -15.78
C ILE A 616 15.40 0.91 -15.94
N LEU A 617 15.69 1.88 -16.81
CA LEU A 617 16.98 2.57 -16.88
C LEU A 617 16.79 4.03 -16.47
N ALA A 618 17.33 4.39 -15.32
CA ALA A 618 17.13 5.70 -14.69
C ALA A 618 18.40 6.56 -14.76
N TYR A 619 18.23 7.82 -15.17
CA TYR A 619 19.24 8.88 -15.16
C TYR A 619 18.81 9.91 -14.12
N GLU A 620 19.68 10.25 -13.19
CA GLU A 620 19.44 11.27 -12.18
C GLU A 620 20.64 12.20 -12.04
N LEU A 621 20.41 13.51 -12.09
CA LEU A 621 21.38 14.56 -11.80
C LEU A 621 20.83 15.42 -10.68
N GLY A 622 21.57 15.59 -9.59
CA GLY A 622 21.10 16.39 -8.46
C GLY A 622 22.19 17.08 -7.67
N GLY A 623 21.75 17.85 -6.69
CA GLY A 623 22.62 18.58 -5.77
C GLY A 623 21.97 18.83 -4.42
N LYS A 624 22.79 18.85 -3.37
CA LYS A 624 22.48 19.27 -2.02
C LYS A 624 23.38 20.44 -1.69
N ILE A 625 22.80 21.56 -1.24
CA ILE A 625 23.54 22.78 -0.97
C ILE A 625 23.07 23.37 0.34
N SER A 626 23.99 23.48 1.32
CA SER A 626 23.75 24.21 2.56
C SER A 626 24.17 25.66 2.36
N MET A 627 23.34 26.59 2.79
CA MET A 627 23.51 28.02 2.55
C MET A 627 23.19 28.83 3.82
N LEU A 628 23.58 30.12 3.83
CA LEU A 628 23.24 31.06 4.90
C LEU A 628 23.74 30.60 6.27
N ASP A 629 24.98 30.14 6.36
CA ASP A 629 25.60 29.63 7.59
C ASP A 629 24.80 28.46 8.18
N ASN A 630 24.46 27.46 7.34
CA ASN A 630 23.64 26.28 7.68
C ASN A 630 22.20 26.61 8.13
N ARG A 631 21.66 27.74 7.75
CA ARG A 631 20.24 28.09 7.98
C ARG A 631 19.31 27.71 6.84
N MET A 632 19.85 27.26 5.72
CA MET A 632 19.05 26.83 4.56
C MET A 632 19.71 25.65 3.87
N GLN A 633 18.95 24.58 3.68
CA GLN A 633 19.29 23.42 2.87
C GLN A 633 18.43 23.41 1.61
N LEU A 634 19.06 23.33 0.46
CA LEU A 634 18.40 23.11 -0.83
C LEU A 634 18.78 21.72 -1.35
N ASN A 635 17.80 20.89 -1.65
CA ASN A 635 17.99 19.63 -2.37
C ASN A 635 17.21 19.72 -3.69
N ALA A 636 17.85 19.40 -4.80
CA ALA A 636 17.21 19.40 -6.11
C ALA A 636 17.74 18.26 -6.98
N ALA A 637 16.86 17.65 -7.76
CA ALA A 637 17.22 16.62 -8.73
C ALA A 637 16.34 16.71 -9.97
N VAL A 638 16.94 16.40 -11.13
CA VAL A 638 16.23 16.13 -12.37
C VAL A 638 16.42 14.67 -12.71
N PHE A 639 15.38 14.03 -13.21
CA PHE A 639 15.41 12.60 -13.52
C PHE A 639 14.72 12.28 -14.83
N TYR A 640 15.19 11.22 -15.48
CA TYR A 640 14.59 10.61 -16.67
C TYR A 640 14.63 9.09 -16.52
N TYR A 641 13.50 8.43 -16.70
CA TYR A 641 13.33 7.00 -16.59
C TYR A 641 12.83 6.44 -17.92
N ASP A 642 13.54 5.44 -18.43
CA ASP A 642 13.21 4.67 -19.64
C ASP A 642 12.79 3.27 -19.19
N TYR A 643 11.51 2.94 -19.43
CA TYR A 643 10.91 1.65 -19.09
C TYR A 643 10.79 0.75 -20.30
N LYS A 644 11.01 -0.55 -20.04
CA LYS A 644 10.64 -1.64 -20.95
C LYS A 644 9.72 -2.60 -20.24
N ASP A 645 8.74 -3.11 -20.99
CA ASP A 645 7.75 -4.06 -20.50
C ASP A 645 7.04 -3.58 -19.21
N LYS A 646 6.72 -2.27 -19.14
CA LYS A 646 6.05 -1.65 -18.01
C LYS A 646 4.77 -2.40 -17.68
N GLN A 647 4.63 -2.87 -16.45
CA GLN A 647 3.43 -3.54 -15.99
C GLN A 647 2.33 -2.53 -15.65
N VAL A 648 1.13 -2.77 -16.17
CA VAL A 648 -0.07 -1.95 -15.90
C VAL A 648 -1.30 -2.84 -15.79
N VAL A 649 -2.33 -2.33 -15.14
CA VAL A 649 -3.66 -2.94 -15.19
C VAL A 649 -4.32 -2.52 -16.51
N GLY A 650 -4.59 -3.49 -17.33
CA GLY A 650 -5.27 -3.33 -18.62
C GLY A 650 -6.47 -4.27 -18.70
N SER A 651 -6.84 -4.68 -19.92
CA SER A 651 -7.96 -5.60 -20.14
C SER A 651 -7.65 -6.66 -21.17
N THR A 652 -8.16 -7.84 -20.92
CA THR A 652 -8.24 -8.92 -21.91
C THR A 652 -9.68 -9.07 -22.37
N PRO A 653 -9.93 -9.11 -23.70
CA PRO A 653 -11.27 -9.35 -24.21
C PRO A 653 -11.73 -10.76 -23.86
N ASP A 654 -12.84 -10.85 -23.17
CA ASP A 654 -13.56 -12.10 -22.98
C ASP A 654 -14.74 -12.14 -23.95
N PRO A 655 -14.91 -13.25 -24.68
CA PRO A 655 -15.97 -13.33 -25.71
C PRO A 655 -17.38 -13.35 -25.12
N ILE A 656 -17.51 -13.52 -23.82
CA ILE A 656 -18.79 -13.68 -23.13
C ILE A 656 -19.04 -12.53 -22.14
N LEU A 657 -18.05 -12.23 -21.29
CA LEU A 657 -18.16 -11.19 -20.25
C LEU A 657 -17.70 -9.80 -20.74
N GLY A 658 -17.14 -9.72 -21.94
CA GLY A 658 -16.53 -8.48 -22.43
C GLY A 658 -15.10 -8.29 -21.93
N PRO A 659 -14.57 -7.07 -21.90
CA PRO A 659 -13.22 -6.83 -21.39
C PRO A 659 -13.17 -7.07 -19.89
N LEU A 660 -12.25 -7.95 -19.46
CA LEU A 660 -11.97 -8.22 -18.04
C LEU A 660 -10.63 -7.60 -17.67
N PRO A 661 -10.52 -6.96 -16.50
CA PRO A 661 -9.26 -6.44 -16.02
C PRO A 661 -8.21 -7.54 -15.92
N THR A 662 -6.97 -7.24 -16.30
CA THR A 662 -5.83 -8.15 -16.18
C THR A 662 -4.53 -7.37 -16.15
N LEU A 663 -3.45 -8.02 -15.74
CA LEU A 663 -2.11 -7.45 -15.87
C LEU A 663 -1.62 -7.59 -17.31
N ILE A 664 -0.94 -6.56 -17.79
CA ILE A 664 -0.30 -6.54 -19.10
C ILE A 664 1.04 -5.81 -19.05
N ASN A 665 1.92 -6.14 -20.00
CA ASN A 665 3.15 -5.39 -20.23
C ASN A 665 2.94 -4.38 -21.37
N VAL A 666 3.27 -3.11 -21.12
CA VAL A 666 3.43 -2.07 -22.13
C VAL A 666 4.87 -2.07 -22.60
N PRO A 667 5.15 -2.20 -23.90
CA PRO A 667 6.51 -2.43 -24.39
C PRO A 667 7.52 -1.34 -24.00
N ASP A 668 7.09 -0.09 -24.01
CA ASP A 668 7.90 1.10 -23.69
C ASP A 668 7.07 2.16 -22.96
N ALA A 669 7.70 2.84 -22.00
CA ALA A 669 7.12 3.98 -21.28
C ALA A 669 8.25 4.86 -20.72
N GLU A 670 7.98 6.13 -20.49
CA GLU A 670 8.99 7.04 -19.96
C GLU A 670 8.42 7.98 -18.90
N VAL A 671 9.32 8.45 -18.01
CA VAL A 671 8.99 9.43 -16.99
C VAL A 671 10.11 10.45 -16.91
N THR A 672 9.75 11.72 -16.96
CA THR A 672 10.68 12.85 -16.78
C THR A 672 10.20 13.71 -15.61
N GLY A 673 11.13 14.25 -14.82
CA GLY A 673 10.67 15.10 -13.73
C GLY A 673 11.75 15.86 -13.01
N ILE A 674 11.30 16.65 -12.04
CA ILE A 674 12.11 17.51 -11.19
C ILE A 674 11.60 17.38 -9.75
N ASP A 675 12.51 17.16 -8.82
CA ASP A 675 12.28 17.21 -7.37
C ASP A 675 13.04 18.39 -6.79
N VAL A 676 12.39 19.18 -5.92
CA VAL A 676 13.03 20.26 -5.16
C VAL A 676 12.49 20.26 -3.75
N SER A 677 13.36 20.28 -2.76
CA SER A 677 13.01 20.51 -1.36
C SER A 677 13.94 21.56 -0.73
N ILE A 678 13.38 22.41 0.10
CA ILE A 678 14.09 23.44 0.84
C ILE A 678 13.71 23.31 2.30
N GLU A 679 14.68 23.39 3.17
CA GLU A 679 14.48 23.62 4.59
C GLU A 679 15.18 24.90 4.98
N TRP A 680 14.44 25.87 5.53
CA TRP A 680 14.94 27.21 5.75
C TRP A 680 14.53 27.77 7.11
N TYR A 681 15.52 28.29 7.84
CA TYR A 681 15.38 28.99 9.11
C TYR A 681 15.72 30.49 8.95
N PRO A 682 14.80 31.32 8.41
CA PRO A 682 15.08 32.74 8.13
C PRO A 682 15.38 33.58 9.36
N MET A 683 14.86 33.15 10.50
CA MET A 683 15.10 33.74 11.82
C MET A 683 14.95 32.66 12.91
N ASP A 684 15.43 32.95 14.09
CA ASP A 684 15.32 32.01 15.19
C ASP A 684 13.85 31.67 15.47
N GLY A 685 13.58 30.38 15.60
CA GLY A 685 12.24 29.84 15.83
C GLY A 685 11.35 29.69 14.58
N LEU A 686 11.67 30.29 13.44
CA LEU A 686 10.87 30.16 12.22
C LEU A 686 11.49 29.13 11.26
N ARG A 687 10.76 28.05 11.01
CA ARG A 687 11.09 27.02 10.01
C ARG A 687 10.09 27.12 8.84
N ILE A 688 10.60 27.14 7.61
CA ILE A 688 9.82 27.09 6.37
C ILE A 688 10.37 25.97 5.50
N ALA A 689 9.55 24.99 5.17
CA ALA A 689 9.95 23.82 4.41
C ALA A 689 9.04 23.59 3.18
N PRO A 690 9.24 24.33 2.08
CA PRO A 690 8.56 24.07 0.83
C PRO A 690 9.21 22.90 0.08
N SER A 691 8.38 22.10 -0.59
CA SER A 691 8.82 21.09 -1.53
C SER A 691 7.91 21.03 -2.76
N PHE A 692 8.49 20.62 -3.87
CA PHE A 692 7.83 20.60 -5.16
C PHE A 692 8.35 19.43 -6.00
N THR A 693 7.44 18.66 -6.59
CA THR A 693 7.78 17.62 -7.56
C THR A 693 6.93 17.82 -8.81
N TYR A 694 7.57 17.85 -9.95
CA TYR A 694 6.95 17.79 -11.28
C TYR A 694 7.27 16.43 -11.90
N VAL A 695 6.25 15.78 -12.46
CA VAL A 695 6.37 14.47 -13.11
C VAL A 695 5.57 14.51 -14.40
N ASP A 696 6.24 14.18 -15.49
CA ASP A 696 5.63 13.95 -16.81
C ASP A 696 5.87 12.49 -17.17
N SER A 697 4.80 11.71 -17.28
CA SER A 697 4.84 10.28 -17.57
C SER A 697 4.07 9.97 -18.85
N GLU A 698 4.58 9.08 -19.67
CA GLU A 698 3.98 8.72 -20.94
C GLU A 698 4.13 7.22 -21.22
N VAL A 699 3.02 6.55 -21.61
CA VAL A 699 3.10 5.22 -22.18
C VAL A 699 3.39 5.30 -23.68
N GLY A 700 4.31 4.47 -24.15
CA GLY A 700 4.65 4.36 -25.56
C GLY A 700 3.55 3.72 -26.40
N GLN A 701 3.89 2.87 -27.35
CA GLN A 701 2.89 2.23 -28.20
C GLN A 701 2.00 1.28 -27.39
N TYR A 702 0.79 1.74 -27.07
CA TYR A 702 -0.15 1.00 -26.26
C TYR A 702 -1.55 1.01 -26.85
N ARG A 703 -2.02 -0.16 -27.24
CA ARG A 703 -3.41 -0.40 -27.64
C ARG A 703 -3.98 -1.51 -26.79
N ASN A 704 -5.11 -1.24 -26.14
CA ASN A 704 -5.79 -2.23 -25.33
C ASN A 704 -7.31 -2.04 -25.38
N TRP A 705 -8.04 -2.96 -24.80
CA TRP A 705 -9.46 -2.82 -24.59
C TRP A 705 -9.72 -1.81 -23.47
N ASP A 706 -10.70 -0.97 -23.69
CA ASP A 706 -11.15 -0.05 -22.67
C ASP A 706 -11.96 -0.82 -21.62
N THR A 707 -11.38 -0.99 -20.44
CA THR A 707 -12.02 -1.67 -19.30
C THR A 707 -13.26 -0.95 -18.80
N PHE A 708 -13.31 0.35 -19.05
CA PHE A 708 -14.30 1.25 -18.47
C PHE A 708 -15.43 1.57 -19.42
N ALA A 709 -15.31 1.15 -20.68
CA ALA A 709 -16.36 1.26 -21.66
C ALA A 709 -17.24 0.01 -21.62
N GLY A 710 -18.29 0.05 -20.83
CA GLY A 710 -19.29 -1.03 -20.81
C GLY A 710 -19.98 -1.24 -22.16
N GLY A 711 -20.33 -2.48 -22.47
CA GLY A 711 -21.25 -2.84 -23.57
C GLY A 711 -20.71 -2.61 -24.97
N ALA A 712 -21.55 -2.03 -25.87
CA ALA A 712 -21.26 -1.87 -27.28
C ALA A 712 -20.07 -0.95 -27.62
N ASN A 713 -19.57 -0.20 -26.66
CA ASN A 713 -18.41 0.70 -26.80
C ASN A 713 -17.09 0.05 -26.42
N SER A 714 -17.12 -1.17 -25.87
CA SER A 714 -15.91 -1.93 -25.59
C SER A 714 -15.22 -2.29 -26.90
N GLY A 715 -14.01 -1.82 -27.08
CA GLY A 715 -13.20 -2.09 -28.27
C GLY A 715 -11.76 -1.72 -28.01
N SER A 716 -10.87 -2.19 -28.89
CA SER A 716 -9.47 -1.82 -28.79
C SER A 716 -9.28 -0.33 -29.02
N LYS A 717 -8.74 0.38 -28.04
CA LYS A 717 -8.43 1.81 -28.05
C LYS A 717 -6.92 2.06 -28.08
N ASN A 718 -6.55 3.23 -28.53
CA ASN A 718 -5.16 3.66 -28.55
C ASN A 718 -4.88 4.58 -27.35
N PHE A 719 -4.06 4.11 -26.42
CA PHE A 719 -3.66 4.84 -25.22
C PHE A 719 -2.22 5.41 -25.33
N THR A 720 -1.60 5.31 -26.51
CA THR A 720 -0.26 5.87 -26.77
C THR A 720 -0.19 7.34 -26.38
N GLY A 721 0.82 7.72 -25.63
CA GLY A 721 1.05 9.09 -25.19
C GLY A 721 0.25 9.51 -23.96
N GLN A 722 -0.46 8.60 -23.30
CA GLN A 722 -1.17 8.94 -22.07
C GLN A 722 -0.27 8.86 -20.84
N PRO A 723 -0.55 9.69 -19.82
CA PRO A 723 0.13 9.62 -18.54
C PRO A 723 -0.21 8.32 -17.80
N PHE A 724 0.64 7.93 -16.84
CA PHE A 724 0.34 6.80 -15.97
C PHE A 724 -0.84 7.12 -15.07
N PRO A 725 -1.74 6.16 -14.83
CA PRO A 725 -2.79 6.31 -13.83
C PRO A 725 -2.21 6.66 -12.44
N HIS A 726 -2.96 7.41 -11.64
CA HIS A 726 -2.57 7.88 -10.32
C HIS A 726 -1.24 8.65 -10.26
N THR A 727 -0.88 9.29 -11.37
CA THR A 727 0.35 10.07 -11.50
C THR A 727 0.01 11.53 -11.79
N PRO A 728 -0.28 12.34 -10.76
CA PRO A 728 -0.44 13.79 -10.91
C PRO A 728 0.85 14.42 -11.45
N GLU A 729 0.72 15.43 -12.31
CA GLU A 729 1.89 16.14 -12.84
C GLU A 729 2.59 16.98 -11.77
N ILE A 730 1.85 17.55 -10.83
CA ILE A 730 2.38 18.45 -9.81
C ILE A 730 2.01 17.99 -8.41
N PHE A 731 3.04 17.93 -7.56
CA PHE A 731 2.93 17.83 -6.11
C PHE A 731 3.60 19.05 -5.49
N GLY A 732 2.91 19.75 -4.64
CA GLY A 732 3.44 20.92 -3.95
C GLY A 732 3.12 20.85 -2.46
N LYS A 733 4.12 21.13 -1.62
CA LYS A 733 3.94 21.16 -0.17
C LYS A 733 4.64 22.37 0.42
N ILE A 734 4.11 22.85 1.50
CA ILE A 734 4.79 23.83 2.34
C ILE A 734 4.42 23.60 3.80
N ASP A 735 5.43 23.35 4.63
CA ASP A 735 5.27 23.33 6.07
C ASP A 735 5.93 24.55 6.69
N VAL A 736 5.21 25.25 7.55
CA VAL A 736 5.69 26.43 8.25
C VAL A 736 5.44 26.25 9.73
N GLN A 737 6.47 26.47 10.56
CA GLN A 737 6.34 26.42 12.00
C GLN A 737 7.09 27.60 12.63
N TYR A 738 6.49 28.25 13.59
CA TYR A 738 7.11 29.25 14.43
C TYR A 738 7.08 28.80 15.89
N SER A 739 8.26 28.70 16.49
CA SER A 739 8.47 28.29 17.88
C SER A 739 9.13 29.43 18.66
N TRP A 740 8.76 29.60 19.92
CA TRP A 740 9.33 30.61 20.80
C TRP A 740 9.34 30.15 22.25
N ASP A 741 10.37 30.57 22.98
CA ASP A 741 10.53 30.25 24.39
C ASP A 741 9.77 31.23 25.28
N LEU A 742 9.21 30.71 26.35
CA LEU A 742 8.58 31.48 27.43
C LEU A 742 9.57 31.67 28.60
N GLU A 743 9.33 32.70 29.41
CA GLU A 743 10.17 33.01 30.58
C GLU A 743 10.28 31.87 31.64
N ASN A 744 9.33 30.95 31.61
CA ASN A 744 9.31 29.78 32.53
C ASN A 744 10.06 28.57 31.95
N GLY A 745 10.75 28.69 30.82
CA GLY A 745 11.50 27.61 30.18
C GLY A 745 10.67 26.67 29.34
N SER A 746 9.38 26.97 29.09
CA SER A 746 8.56 26.24 28.15
C SER A 746 8.71 26.79 26.75
N THR A 747 8.59 25.95 25.72
CA THR A 747 8.57 26.36 24.31
C THR A 747 7.16 26.22 23.76
N MET A 748 6.63 27.27 23.12
CA MET A 748 5.39 27.21 22.38
C MET A 748 5.66 27.18 20.88
N TYR A 749 4.77 26.55 20.13
CA TYR A 749 4.82 26.58 18.67
C TYR A 749 3.43 26.70 18.04
N VAL A 750 3.42 27.26 16.85
CA VAL A 750 2.28 27.22 15.93
C VAL A 750 2.78 26.83 14.54
N GLY A 751 1.99 26.05 13.82
CA GLY A 751 2.39 25.61 12.48
C GLY A 751 1.20 25.38 11.57
N ALA A 752 1.49 25.36 10.28
CA ALA A 752 0.55 25.02 9.22
C ALA A 752 1.26 24.24 8.13
N ASN A 753 0.55 23.27 7.58
CA ASN A 753 0.95 22.50 6.42
C ASN A 753 -0.07 22.72 5.29
N MET A 754 0.41 22.88 4.06
CA MET A 754 -0.42 22.87 2.86
C MET A 754 0.12 21.79 1.91
N ASP A 755 -0.75 20.89 1.47
CA ASP A 755 -0.48 19.84 0.50
C ASP A 755 -1.36 20.07 -0.74
N TYR A 756 -0.71 20.25 -1.91
CA TYR A 756 -1.35 20.36 -3.21
C TYR A 756 -1.00 19.15 -4.07
N GLN A 757 -2.00 18.59 -4.70
CA GLN A 757 -1.86 17.55 -5.70
C GLN A 757 -2.72 17.90 -6.91
N ASP A 758 -2.13 17.81 -8.12
CA ASP A 758 -2.85 18.06 -9.36
C ASP A 758 -3.84 16.94 -9.70
N ASP A 759 -4.67 17.15 -10.71
CA ASP A 759 -5.59 16.12 -11.18
C ASP A 759 -4.85 14.96 -11.87
N THR A 760 -5.50 13.79 -11.87
CA THR A 760 -5.01 12.58 -12.50
C THR A 760 -6.19 11.68 -12.87
N THR A 761 -5.92 10.50 -13.44
CA THR A 761 -6.94 9.48 -13.72
C THR A 761 -6.64 8.19 -12.97
N ALA A 762 -7.68 7.43 -12.62
CA ALA A 762 -7.52 6.12 -11.99
C ALA A 762 -7.24 4.98 -12.98
N GLY A 763 -7.29 5.26 -14.29
CA GLY A 763 -7.02 4.31 -15.36
C GLY A 763 -6.75 5.02 -16.68
N PHE A 764 -6.34 4.28 -17.70
CA PHE A 764 -6.19 4.82 -19.05
C PHE A 764 -7.57 5.16 -19.63
N VAL A 765 -7.71 6.40 -20.10
CA VAL A 765 -8.98 6.94 -20.61
C VAL A 765 -8.86 7.20 -22.11
N ASP A 766 -9.87 6.77 -22.90
CA ASP A 766 -9.90 7.07 -24.33
C ASP A 766 -9.94 8.59 -24.58
N THR A 767 -8.93 9.12 -25.25
CA THR A 767 -8.81 10.56 -25.57
C THR A 767 -9.63 11.02 -26.76
N CYS A 768 -10.45 10.14 -27.34
CA CYS A 768 -11.35 10.45 -28.46
C CYS A 768 -10.66 10.92 -29.74
N GLN A 769 -9.43 10.55 -29.97
CA GLN A 769 -8.65 11.01 -31.12
C GLN A 769 -8.87 10.14 -32.36
N GLU A 770 -9.51 8.97 -32.25
CA GLU A 770 -9.75 8.08 -33.38
C GLU A 770 -11.09 8.39 -34.09
N PRO A 771 -11.09 8.83 -35.35
CA PRO A 771 -12.29 9.13 -36.08
C PRO A 771 -13.19 7.90 -36.25
N GLY A 772 -14.44 8.01 -35.82
CA GLY A 772 -15.45 6.96 -36.00
C GLY A 772 -15.49 5.88 -34.93
N VAL A 773 -14.67 6.02 -33.87
CA VAL A 773 -14.72 5.19 -32.67
C VAL A 773 -15.47 5.98 -31.59
N PRO A 774 -16.52 5.40 -30.95
CA PRO A 774 -17.19 6.06 -29.85
C PRO A 774 -16.20 6.39 -28.74
N CYS A 775 -16.32 7.56 -28.18
CA CYS A 775 -15.43 8.08 -27.17
C CYS A 775 -15.94 7.75 -25.75
N THR A 776 -15.09 7.25 -24.90
CA THR A 776 -15.43 6.93 -23.51
C THR A 776 -15.42 8.16 -22.59
N SER A 777 -14.61 9.17 -22.90
CA SER A 777 -14.55 10.41 -22.10
C SER A 777 -15.85 11.24 -22.20
N ASP A 778 -16.65 11.04 -23.24
CA ASP A 778 -17.94 11.69 -23.41
C ASP A 778 -19.10 10.82 -22.90
N LEU A 779 -18.81 9.64 -22.34
CA LEU A 779 -19.88 8.79 -21.83
C LEU A 779 -20.41 9.40 -20.53
N VAL A 780 -21.68 9.65 -20.56
CA VAL A 780 -22.47 10.05 -19.41
C VAL A 780 -23.47 8.96 -19.11
N ASP A 781 -23.84 8.80 -17.84
CA ASP A 781 -24.94 7.93 -17.47
C ASP A 781 -26.27 8.46 -18.06
N ILE A 782 -27.34 7.71 -17.86
CA ILE A 782 -28.70 8.11 -18.34
C ILE A 782 -29.13 9.49 -17.83
N ARG A 783 -28.51 10.01 -16.76
CA ARG A 783 -28.80 11.29 -16.13
C ARG A 783 -27.87 12.41 -16.58
N GLY A 784 -26.88 12.10 -17.42
CA GLY A 784 -25.85 13.03 -17.86
C GLY A 784 -24.69 13.20 -16.88
N ASN A 785 -24.50 12.28 -15.89
CA ASN A 785 -23.35 12.29 -15.02
C ASN A 785 -22.14 11.74 -15.75
N LEU A 786 -21.01 12.42 -15.63
CA LEU A 786 -19.75 11.92 -16.19
C LEU A 786 -19.34 10.62 -15.49
N THR A 787 -18.90 9.69 -16.30
CA THR A 787 -18.42 8.37 -15.88
C THR A 787 -16.91 8.26 -16.02
N ASP A 788 -16.22 9.42 -16.13
CA ASP A 788 -14.77 9.46 -16.19
C ASP A 788 -14.16 9.03 -14.85
N LEU A 789 -12.98 8.42 -14.93
CA LEU A 789 -12.21 7.98 -13.76
C LEU A 789 -11.27 9.08 -13.24
N ARG A 790 -11.63 10.33 -13.44
CA ARG A 790 -10.81 11.45 -13.02
C ARG A 790 -10.77 11.55 -11.50
N ILE A 791 -9.58 11.79 -10.98
CA ILE A 791 -9.30 12.18 -9.61
C ILE A 791 -8.92 13.66 -9.67
N ASN A 792 -9.79 14.52 -9.13
CA ASN A 792 -9.59 15.97 -9.21
C ASN A 792 -8.39 16.42 -8.38
N SER A 793 -7.81 17.56 -8.78
CA SER A 793 -6.81 18.27 -7.97
C SER A 793 -7.38 18.63 -6.60
N ARG A 794 -6.50 18.66 -5.59
CA ARG A 794 -6.88 18.97 -4.21
C ARG A 794 -5.85 19.85 -3.53
N THR A 795 -6.32 20.63 -2.55
CA THR A 795 -5.46 21.40 -1.64
C THR A 795 -5.91 21.16 -0.21
N LEU A 796 -5.10 20.44 0.56
CA LEU A 796 -5.37 20.17 1.96
C LEU A 796 -4.57 21.13 2.84
N ILE A 797 -5.20 21.69 3.86
CA ILE A 797 -4.55 22.58 4.81
C ILE A 797 -4.75 22.03 6.22
N ASP A 798 -3.63 21.79 6.91
CA ASP A 798 -3.58 21.37 8.30
C ASP A 798 -2.97 22.48 9.15
N ILE A 799 -3.43 22.61 10.39
CA ILE A 799 -2.89 23.56 11.36
C ILE A 799 -2.59 22.86 12.68
N ARG A 800 -1.61 23.37 13.40
CA ARG A 800 -1.24 22.85 14.72
C ARG A 800 -0.74 23.96 15.64
N ALA A 801 -0.94 23.77 16.93
CA ALA A 801 -0.33 24.59 17.98
C ALA A 801 -0.04 23.71 19.18
N GLY A 802 1.09 23.94 19.82
CA GLY A 802 1.49 23.13 20.97
C GLY A 802 2.39 23.88 21.91
N MET A 803 2.69 23.21 23.03
CA MET A 803 3.59 23.69 24.06
C MET A 803 4.36 22.52 24.66
N ASP A 804 5.68 22.69 24.75
CA ASP A 804 6.59 21.82 25.44
C ASP A 804 6.95 22.43 26.81
N PHE A 805 6.70 21.69 27.88
CA PHE A 805 6.89 22.18 29.25
C PHE A 805 7.54 21.10 30.14
N GLY A 806 8.88 21.08 30.12
CA GLY A 806 9.68 20.03 30.72
C GLY A 806 9.50 18.70 30.00
N GLU A 807 9.16 17.65 30.72
CA GLU A 807 8.94 16.31 30.17
C GLU A 807 7.58 16.15 29.46
N TRP A 808 6.74 17.20 29.46
CA TRP A 808 5.39 17.15 28.90
C TRP A 808 5.30 17.95 27.62
N GLN A 809 4.52 17.42 26.69
CA GLN A 809 4.08 18.12 25.49
C GLN A 809 2.56 18.09 25.38
N ALA A 810 1.96 19.19 24.98
CA ALA A 810 0.53 19.26 24.64
C ALA A 810 0.36 19.90 23.29
N GLN A 811 -0.49 19.32 22.43
CA GLN A 811 -0.75 19.81 21.08
C GLN A 811 -2.26 19.82 20.80
N ILE A 812 -2.72 20.82 20.07
CA ILE A 812 -4.02 20.85 19.40
C ILE A 812 -3.78 20.94 17.89
N TRP A 813 -4.62 20.29 17.13
CA TRP A 813 -4.48 20.27 15.67
C TRP A 813 -5.82 20.24 14.96
N GLY A 814 -5.83 20.67 13.72
CA GLY A 814 -6.93 20.51 12.77
C GLY A 814 -6.39 20.07 11.43
N ARG A 815 -7.00 19.06 10.82
CA ARG A 815 -6.66 18.54 9.50
C ARG A 815 -7.78 18.83 8.52
N ASN A 816 -7.43 19.03 7.25
CA ASN A 816 -8.37 19.44 6.19
C ASN A 816 -9.30 20.56 6.69
N ILE A 817 -8.74 21.62 7.27
CA ILE A 817 -9.54 22.70 7.93
C ILE A 817 -10.48 23.43 6.98
N THR A 818 -10.19 23.39 5.67
CA THR A 818 -11.02 23.93 4.60
C THR A 818 -12.22 23.06 4.27
N ASP A 819 -12.27 21.84 4.80
CA ASP A 819 -13.29 20.83 4.52
C ASP A 819 -13.38 20.50 3.03
N GLU A 820 -12.21 20.37 2.39
CA GLU A 820 -12.11 20.04 0.97
C GLU A 820 -12.78 18.69 0.70
N TYR A 821 -13.70 18.70 -0.29
CA TYR A 821 -14.31 17.48 -0.79
C TYR A 821 -13.45 16.89 -1.91
N TYR A 822 -12.86 15.72 -1.66
CA TYR A 822 -11.96 15.07 -2.59
C TYR A 822 -12.06 13.55 -2.51
N TRP A 823 -11.52 12.90 -3.54
CA TRP A 823 -11.38 11.45 -3.56
C TRP A 823 -9.97 11.06 -4.01
N THR A 824 -9.55 9.89 -3.57
CA THR A 824 -8.20 9.35 -3.81
C THR A 824 -8.19 8.22 -4.82
N GLN A 825 -9.38 7.62 -5.07
CA GLN A 825 -9.56 6.52 -5.98
C GLN A 825 -10.90 6.65 -6.70
N SER A 826 -10.95 6.20 -7.95
CA SER A 826 -12.16 6.01 -8.75
C SER A 826 -12.07 4.70 -9.50
N GLN A 827 -13.18 3.97 -9.59
CA GLN A 827 -13.23 2.66 -10.21
C GLN A 827 -14.54 2.46 -10.94
N SER A 828 -14.49 1.74 -12.06
CA SER A 828 -15.67 1.19 -12.71
C SER A 828 -15.66 -0.32 -12.58
N THR A 829 -16.68 -0.86 -11.97
CA THR A 829 -16.86 -2.30 -11.83
C THR A 829 -18.25 -2.68 -12.26
N ASN A 830 -18.36 -3.66 -13.14
CA ASN A 830 -19.63 -4.07 -13.73
C ASN A 830 -20.38 -2.88 -14.36
N ASP A 831 -21.50 -2.48 -13.79
CA ASP A 831 -22.35 -1.40 -14.30
C ASP A 831 -22.24 -0.12 -13.48
N THR A 832 -21.35 -0.08 -12.50
CA THR A 832 -21.26 0.98 -11.49
C THR A 832 -19.92 1.68 -11.56
N VAL A 833 -19.94 3.00 -11.42
CA VAL A 833 -18.77 3.84 -11.23
C VAL A 833 -18.79 4.37 -9.80
N MET A 834 -17.68 4.24 -9.10
CA MET A 834 -17.52 4.57 -7.69
C MET A 834 -16.26 5.38 -7.47
N ARG A 835 -16.21 6.06 -6.32
CA ARG A 835 -15.03 6.75 -5.84
C ARG A 835 -14.87 6.60 -4.33
N TRP A 836 -13.64 6.59 -3.85
CA TRP A 836 -13.31 6.57 -2.43
C TRP A 836 -12.86 7.95 -2.00
N THR A 837 -13.62 8.54 -1.11
CA THR A 837 -13.35 9.89 -0.61
C THR A 837 -12.20 9.90 0.40
N GLY A 838 -11.54 11.05 0.52
CA GLY A 838 -10.58 11.28 1.59
C GLY A 838 -11.24 11.66 2.91
N MET A 839 -10.42 11.84 3.94
CA MET A 839 -10.90 12.21 5.26
C MET A 839 -11.55 13.60 5.27
N PRO A 840 -12.69 13.76 5.92
CA PRO A 840 -13.30 15.06 6.15
C PRO A 840 -12.43 15.91 7.09
N ARG A 841 -12.85 17.14 7.37
CA ARG A 841 -12.22 17.97 8.38
C ARG A 841 -12.26 17.32 9.76
N THR A 842 -11.10 17.22 10.41
CA THR A 842 -10.96 16.66 11.76
C THR A 842 -10.20 17.62 12.68
N TYR A 843 -10.43 17.50 13.98
CA TYR A 843 -9.74 18.22 15.03
C TYR A 843 -9.33 17.25 16.14
N GLY A 844 -8.25 17.55 16.81
CA GLY A 844 -7.82 16.73 17.93
C GLY A 844 -6.93 17.47 18.91
N ILE A 845 -6.72 16.82 20.02
CA ILE A 845 -5.78 17.19 21.07
C ILE A 845 -4.95 15.98 21.45
N SER A 846 -3.68 16.19 21.74
CA SER A 846 -2.80 15.17 22.31
C SER A 846 -1.99 15.71 23.46
N VAL A 847 -1.66 14.84 24.41
CA VAL A 847 -0.75 15.09 25.52
C VAL A 847 0.20 13.92 25.60
N SER A 848 1.50 14.22 25.66
CA SER A 848 2.55 13.21 25.82
C SER A 848 3.53 13.60 26.92
N ARG A 849 4.22 12.59 27.44
CA ARG A 849 5.31 12.75 28.40
C ARG A 849 6.40 11.75 28.10
N ASP A 850 7.63 12.23 28.05
CA ASP A 850 8.83 11.43 28.01
C ASP A 850 9.61 11.62 29.34
N PHE A 851 10.19 10.56 29.89
CA PHE A 851 10.89 10.57 31.21
C PHE A 851 12.04 9.55 31.29
#